data_2debe53d88e58a30b665d2b70abff5fa
#
_entry.id   2debe53d88e58a30b665d2b70abff5fa
#
_cell.length_a   1.000
_cell.length_b   1.000
_cell.length_c   1.000
_cell.angle_alpha   90.00
_cell.angle_beta   90.00
_cell.angle_gamma   90.00
#
_symmetry.space_group_name_H-M   'P 1'
#
loop_
_entity.id
_entity.type
_entity.pdbx_description
1 polymer ?
#
loop_
_entity_poly.entity_id
_entity_poly.type
_entity_poly.pdbx_seq_one_letter_code
_entity_poly.pdbx_strand_id
1 'polypeptide(L)'
;PVGVVGELYVAGPGLARGYVGRAGLTAERFVACPFGGRGGRMYRSGDLVRWGRGGGLEYVGRVDQQVKVRGFRIELGEVEAVLAAHPLVADVAVVVREDRPGDRRLVAYVVADVTDTAVDLSGGLDVGGLRRFAGEVLPDYMVPSAVVVVEALPLTGNGKLDRAALPAPSVSGVGSGQVAGGVLTAREEVLCALFAEVLGVERVGVDEGFFDLGGDSIVAIRLVARGRAAGVVFSPRDVFRYQSVRELAAVAVEERQRRGEPEGAGVGWFPATPIMAWLNDLAGPIGDFSQTVVLQVPPGLGLDRLICAVRVVLDHHDVLRLRVSVDGGYEVAPRGAVAAGGCVRRVEVSGEPGDLAVVVAEEAAVSRSGLDPVAGRLVRVAWLDAGPEVSGRLVVTVHHLAVDGVSWRILLPDLFTAWHTTGQEAAPPAAAHEEAVHEGAVQPTVPVLEPVPTSFRTWAHRLHDEAARRVGELDHWTRTLGGGTGRLDPSTDTFATQRHLTLELPADVTVPLLTRLPAAFRGRVNDVLLAGLALAVTRCTGQREVLLDLEGHGREEIFPDVDLSRTVGWFTTIHPVRLDPGPADWTDLPGPTAARAIKRVKEQLRATPGEGIGYGLLRHLNPVTARELARCPVPELAFNYLGRVEAATGADWSPAPESEAVGGGHADDLALPHALEVNALTRDLPDGPRLSATWSWAGRLYGEEQVRELAEAWFTALTGLSRHTGDGLTPSDLLISISQEEIDAFAAELDAEWSAR
;
A
#
# COMPACT_ATOMS: atom_id res chain seq x y z
N PRO A 1 20.19 -8.69 -45.65
CA PRO A 1 20.32 -10.11 -45.43
C PRO A 1 19.99 -10.46 -43.97
N VAL A 2 19.50 -11.69 -43.71
CA VAL A 2 19.21 -12.16 -42.38
C VAL A 2 20.45 -12.06 -41.47
N GLY A 3 20.30 -11.49 -40.25
CA GLY A 3 21.35 -11.32 -39.26
C GLY A 3 22.25 -10.06 -39.47
N VAL A 4 22.12 -9.36 -40.60
CA VAL A 4 22.87 -8.10 -40.82
C VAL A 4 22.11 -6.93 -40.23
N VAL A 5 22.79 -6.14 -39.39
CA VAL A 5 22.25 -4.92 -38.80
C VAL A 5 22.20 -3.80 -39.81
N GLY A 6 21.05 -3.14 -39.93
CA GLY A 6 20.83 -1.99 -40.76
C GLY A 6 19.91 -0.97 -40.08
N GLU A 7 19.90 0.26 -40.58
CA GLU A 7 19.01 1.31 -40.09
C GLU A 7 17.58 1.13 -40.68
N LEU A 8 16.56 1.27 -39.88
CA LEU A 8 15.16 1.16 -40.29
C LEU A 8 14.69 2.47 -40.94
N TYR A 9 14.13 2.34 -42.14
CA TYR A 9 13.44 3.42 -42.85
C TYR A 9 11.98 3.07 -43.06
N VAL A 10 11.10 4.01 -42.82
CA VAL A 10 9.64 3.82 -42.93
C VAL A 10 9.12 4.61 -44.11
N ALA A 11 8.35 3.98 -44.99
CA ALA A 11 7.71 4.61 -46.16
C ALA A 11 6.22 4.26 -46.21
N GLY A 12 5.41 5.14 -46.77
CA GLY A 12 3.97 4.88 -46.91
C GLY A 12 3.12 6.15 -46.90
N PRO A 13 1.79 6.04 -47.07
CA PRO A 13 0.88 7.17 -47.13
C PRO A 13 0.75 7.94 -45.81
N GLY A 14 1.08 7.29 -44.67
CA GLY A 14 1.03 7.88 -43.32
C GLY A 14 2.24 8.74 -42.96
N LEU A 15 3.22 8.93 -43.86
CA LEU A 15 4.38 9.79 -43.55
C LEU A 15 3.96 11.25 -43.36
N ALA A 16 4.43 11.85 -42.27
CA ALA A 16 4.28 13.28 -42.01
C ALA A 16 4.93 14.11 -43.11
N ARG A 17 4.52 15.38 -43.25
CA ARG A 17 5.13 16.31 -44.18
C ARG A 17 6.55 16.70 -43.80
N GLY A 18 6.82 16.70 -42.46
CA GLY A 18 8.10 17.06 -41.88
C GLY A 18 7.91 17.69 -40.50
N TYR A 19 8.99 18.21 -39.94
CA TYR A 19 8.97 18.93 -38.66
C TYR A 19 8.60 20.40 -38.90
N VAL A 20 7.59 20.89 -38.18
CA VAL A 20 7.10 22.28 -38.30
C VAL A 20 8.22 23.27 -37.96
N GLY A 21 8.49 24.23 -38.86
CA GLY A 21 9.53 25.24 -38.68
C GLY A 21 10.97 24.74 -38.75
N ARG A 22 11.22 23.45 -39.03
CA ARG A 22 12.54 22.82 -39.02
C ARG A 22 12.89 22.22 -40.39
N ALA A 23 13.10 23.08 -41.38
CA ALA A 23 13.38 22.64 -42.76
C ALA A 23 14.65 21.78 -42.89
N GLY A 24 15.72 22.11 -42.15
CA GLY A 24 16.97 21.34 -42.14
C GLY A 24 16.78 19.94 -41.61
N LEU A 25 16.15 19.80 -40.41
CA LEU A 25 15.85 18.51 -39.81
C LEU A 25 14.90 17.68 -40.66
N THR A 26 13.90 18.33 -41.29
CA THR A 26 13.00 17.66 -42.21
C THR A 26 13.75 17.07 -43.40
N ALA A 27 14.67 17.80 -43.99
CA ALA A 27 15.48 17.32 -45.14
C ALA A 27 16.43 16.19 -44.75
N GLU A 28 16.93 16.17 -43.49
CA GLU A 28 17.80 15.12 -42.97
C GLU A 28 17.05 13.81 -42.69
N ARG A 29 15.84 13.90 -42.19
CA ARG A 29 15.06 12.73 -41.71
C ARG A 29 14.06 12.20 -42.75
N PHE A 30 13.52 13.06 -43.61
CA PHE A 30 12.58 12.67 -44.69
C PHE A 30 13.30 12.64 -46.05
N VAL A 31 13.94 11.51 -46.31
CA VAL A 31 14.79 11.34 -47.50
C VAL A 31 14.01 10.73 -48.69
N ALA A 32 14.57 10.80 -49.89
CA ALA A 32 13.96 10.19 -51.07
C ALA A 32 13.86 8.66 -50.93
N CYS A 33 12.69 8.10 -51.28
CA CYS A 33 12.46 6.64 -51.27
C CYS A 33 12.90 6.05 -52.63
N PRO A 34 13.92 5.18 -52.67
CA PRO A 34 14.37 4.58 -53.93
C PRO A 34 13.45 3.43 -54.41
N PHE A 35 12.52 2.97 -53.54
CA PHE A 35 11.66 1.83 -53.84
C PHE A 35 10.22 2.20 -54.21
N GLY A 36 9.89 3.50 -54.17
CA GLY A 36 8.55 4.04 -54.45
C GLY A 36 8.42 4.73 -55.79
N GLY A 37 7.21 5.25 -56.09
CA GLY A 37 6.97 6.11 -57.26
C GLY A 37 7.74 7.44 -57.21
N ARG A 38 7.82 8.19 -58.35
CA ARG A 38 8.48 9.49 -58.39
C ARG A 38 7.96 10.46 -57.33
N GLY A 39 8.86 11.00 -56.50
CA GLY A 39 8.52 11.93 -55.43
C GLY A 39 8.19 11.24 -54.10
N GLY A 40 8.28 9.90 -54.01
CA GLY A 40 8.13 9.17 -52.78
C GLY A 40 9.22 9.51 -51.77
N ARG A 41 8.86 9.60 -50.49
CA ARG A 41 9.78 9.83 -49.37
C ARG A 41 9.74 8.67 -48.39
N MET A 42 10.79 8.55 -47.62
CA MET A 42 10.85 7.64 -46.46
C MET A 42 11.43 8.39 -45.27
N TYR A 43 10.96 8.02 -44.10
CA TYR A 43 11.43 8.55 -42.83
C TYR A 43 12.58 7.70 -42.31
N ARG A 44 13.67 8.34 -42.01
CA ARG A 44 14.85 7.75 -41.36
C ARG A 44 14.62 7.69 -39.85
N SER A 45 14.25 6.49 -39.33
CA SER A 45 13.80 6.35 -37.94
C SER A 45 14.95 6.47 -36.92
N GLY A 46 16.17 6.18 -37.32
CA GLY A 46 17.35 6.09 -36.47
C GLY A 46 17.43 4.76 -35.69
N ASP A 47 16.48 3.85 -35.85
CA ASP A 47 16.51 2.54 -35.23
C ASP A 47 17.38 1.56 -36.01
N LEU A 48 18.21 0.81 -35.33
CA LEU A 48 19.01 -0.29 -35.88
C LEU A 48 18.24 -1.58 -35.68
N VAL A 49 18.01 -2.28 -36.78
CA VAL A 49 17.27 -3.54 -36.82
C VAL A 49 18.04 -4.60 -37.62
N ARG A 50 17.72 -5.85 -37.42
CA ARG A 50 18.17 -6.97 -38.25
C ARG A 50 17.02 -7.90 -38.57
N TRP A 51 17.08 -8.55 -39.73
CA TRP A 51 16.13 -9.62 -40.04
C TRP A 51 16.47 -10.86 -39.24
N GLY A 52 15.51 -11.35 -38.46
CA GLY A 52 15.57 -12.63 -37.79
C GLY A 52 15.29 -13.79 -38.76
N ARG A 53 15.66 -15.02 -38.37
CA ARG A 53 15.44 -16.25 -39.17
C ARG A 53 13.96 -16.54 -39.43
N GLY A 54 13.06 -16.03 -38.58
CA GLY A 54 11.60 -16.17 -38.70
C GLY A 54 10.94 -15.15 -39.63
N GLY A 55 11.70 -14.28 -40.31
CA GLY A 55 11.17 -13.27 -41.23
C GLY A 55 10.68 -11.98 -40.54
N GLY A 56 10.81 -11.85 -39.21
CA GLY A 56 10.52 -10.65 -38.46
C GLY A 56 11.75 -9.76 -38.30
N LEU A 57 11.53 -8.45 -38.06
CA LEU A 57 12.58 -7.51 -37.70
C LEU A 57 12.85 -7.59 -36.20
N GLU A 58 14.11 -7.77 -35.84
CA GLU A 58 14.59 -7.73 -34.44
C GLU A 58 15.27 -6.37 -34.22
N TYR A 59 14.82 -5.64 -33.18
CA TYR A 59 15.43 -4.39 -32.76
C TYR A 59 16.79 -4.64 -32.11
N VAL A 60 17.81 -3.87 -32.55
CA VAL A 60 19.20 -4.01 -32.08
C VAL A 60 19.63 -2.78 -31.27
N GLY A 61 19.15 -1.59 -31.61
CA GLY A 61 19.56 -0.34 -30.97
C GLY A 61 19.22 0.88 -31.81
N ARG A 62 19.88 2.02 -31.52
CA ARG A 62 19.72 3.27 -32.27
C ARG A 62 21.06 3.78 -32.80
N VAL A 63 20.98 4.50 -33.95
CA VAL A 63 22.11 5.22 -34.55
C VAL A 63 22.36 6.54 -33.81
N ASP A 64 21.24 7.17 -33.35
CA ASP A 64 21.28 8.43 -32.61
C ASP A 64 21.44 8.16 -31.11
N GLN A 65 21.69 9.23 -30.35
CA GLN A 65 21.94 9.13 -28.91
C GLN A 65 20.66 9.11 -28.05
N GLN A 66 19.50 8.91 -28.65
CA GLN A 66 18.24 8.85 -27.95
C GLN A 66 18.17 7.62 -27.03
N VAL A 67 17.73 7.83 -25.81
CA VAL A 67 17.73 6.79 -24.75
C VAL A 67 16.34 6.63 -24.15
N LYS A 68 16.09 5.43 -23.60
CA LYS A 68 14.93 5.20 -22.75
C LYS A 68 15.40 5.09 -21.30
N VAL A 69 14.92 6.00 -20.45
CA VAL A 69 15.20 6.01 -19.01
C VAL A 69 13.86 6.03 -18.27
N ARG A 70 13.60 5.03 -17.44
CA ARG A 70 12.35 4.90 -16.64
C ARG A 70 11.07 5.01 -17.49
N GLY A 71 11.09 4.48 -18.72
CA GLY A 71 9.97 4.51 -19.67
C GLY A 71 9.86 5.78 -20.54
N PHE A 72 10.58 6.83 -20.21
CA PHE A 72 10.60 8.07 -20.99
C PHE A 72 11.64 8.01 -22.11
N ARG A 73 11.28 8.51 -23.28
CA ARG A 73 12.17 8.68 -24.42
C ARG A 73 12.83 10.04 -24.33
N ILE A 74 14.15 10.08 -24.19
CA ILE A 74 14.92 11.29 -23.90
C ILE A 74 15.96 11.52 -24.99
N GLU A 75 15.96 12.73 -25.53
CA GLU A 75 17.00 13.24 -26.42
C GLU A 75 18.13 13.83 -25.57
N LEU A 76 19.25 13.15 -25.45
CA LEU A 76 20.37 13.63 -24.64
C LEU A 76 20.87 15.00 -25.12
N GLY A 77 20.87 15.24 -26.44
CA GLY A 77 21.25 16.53 -27.02
C GLY A 77 20.35 17.71 -26.65
N GLU A 78 19.09 17.48 -26.30
CA GLU A 78 18.19 18.53 -25.77
C GLU A 78 18.61 18.93 -24.37
N VAL A 79 18.93 17.96 -23.52
CA VAL A 79 19.44 18.22 -22.18
C VAL A 79 20.79 18.91 -22.22
N GLU A 80 21.70 18.47 -23.12
CA GLU A 80 22.99 19.10 -23.36
C GLU A 80 22.83 20.56 -23.82
N ALA A 81 21.92 20.84 -24.76
CA ALA A 81 21.67 22.18 -25.25
C ALA A 81 21.16 23.16 -24.20
N VAL A 82 20.31 22.68 -23.28
CA VAL A 82 19.82 23.50 -22.17
C VAL A 82 20.95 23.78 -21.18
N LEU A 83 21.73 22.78 -20.77
CA LEU A 83 22.85 22.97 -19.85
C LEU A 83 23.97 23.85 -20.46
N ALA A 84 24.26 23.70 -21.76
CA ALA A 84 25.23 24.54 -22.48
C ALA A 84 24.81 26.01 -22.59
N ALA A 85 23.53 26.34 -22.44
CA ALA A 85 23.05 27.71 -22.43
C ALA A 85 23.33 28.41 -21.07
N HIS A 86 23.79 27.71 -20.05
CA HIS A 86 24.15 28.31 -18.78
C HIS A 86 25.50 29.07 -18.88
N PRO A 87 25.60 30.33 -18.37
CA PRO A 87 26.78 31.17 -18.59
C PRO A 87 28.11 30.61 -18.05
N LEU A 88 28.06 29.72 -17.05
CA LEU A 88 29.23 29.13 -16.40
C LEU A 88 29.61 27.75 -17.01
N VAL A 89 29.00 27.33 -18.12
CA VAL A 89 29.25 26.05 -18.77
C VAL A 89 30.00 26.27 -20.07
N ALA A 90 31.25 25.79 -20.13
CA ALA A 90 32.04 25.84 -21.37
C ALA A 90 31.74 24.65 -22.32
N ASP A 91 31.54 23.46 -21.73
CA ASP A 91 31.21 22.26 -22.48
C ASP A 91 30.40 21.28 -21.61
N VAL A 92 29.55 20.45 -22.23
CA VAL A 92 28.70 19.51 -21.51
C VAL A 92 28.48 18.24 -22.34
N ALA A 93 28.44 17.11 -21.65
CA ALA A 93 28.00 15.85 -22.21
C ALA A 93 27.04 15.15 -21.25
N VAL A 94 25.93 14.62 -21.77
CA VAL A 94 24.94 13.88 -21.01
C VAL A 94 24.95 12.41 -21.42
N VAL A 95 25.00 11.51 -20.46
CA VAL A 95 25.00 10.07 -20.71
C VAL A 95 24.03 9.35 -19.80
N VAL A 96 23.54 8.19 -20.24
CA VAL A 96 22.86 7.26 -19.35
C VAL A 96 23.88 6.34 -18.71
N ARG A 97 23.85 6.26 -17.39
CA ARG A 97 24.65 5.30 -16.61
C ARG A 97 23.78 4.30 -15.89
N GLU A 98 24.32 3.12 -15.70
CA GLU A 98 23.74 2.05 -14.90
C GLU A 98 24.87 1.53 -13.96
N ASP A 99 25.10 2.29 -12.90
CA ASP A 99 26.17 1.98 -11.92
C ASP A 99 25.73 0.87 -10.93
N ARG A 100 24.40 0.62 -10.85
CA ARG A 100 23.80 -0.53 -10.14
C ARG A 100 22.83 -1.24 -11.08
N PRO A 101 22.75 -2.57 -11.08
CA PRO A 101 21.83 -3.30 -11.94
C PRO A 101 20.38 -2.80 -11.80
N GLY A 102 19.77 -2.39 -12.92
CA GLY A 102 18.39 -1.88 -12.97
C GLY A 102 18.24 -0.37 -12.70
N ASP A 103 19.27 0.34 -12.21
CA ASP A 103 19.22 1.79 -11.96
C ASP A 103 19.83 2.59 -13.13
N ARG A 104 19.02 2.80 -14.17
CA ARG A 104 19.40 3.63 -15.33
C ARG A 104 19.04 5.09 -15.08
N ARG A 105 20.07 5.97 -15.08
CA ARG A 105 19.92 7.39 -14.77
C ARG A 105 20.69 8.31 -15.74
N LEU A 106 20.18 9.55 -15.89
CA LEU A 106 20.88 10.60 -16.65
C LEU A 106 21.96 11.21 -15.77
N VAL A 107 23.17 11.34 -16.31
CA VAL A 107 24.31 12.02 -15.68
C VAL A 107 24.88 13.02 -16.64
N ALA A 108 24.98 14.29 -16.22
CA ALA A 108 25.64 15.35 -16.98
C ALA A 108 27.09 15.52 -16.53
N TYR A 109 28.00 15.61 -17.47
CA TYR A 109 29.41 15.95 -17.26
C TYR A 109 29.65 17.35 -17.80
N VAL A 110 30.08 18.28 -16.95
CA VAL A 110 30.14 19.71 -17.26
C VAL A 110 31.56 20.21 -17.09
N VAL A 111 32.03 20.96 -18.08
CA VAL A 111 33.28 21.72 -18.01
C VAL A 111 32.94 23.16 -17.67
N ALA A 112 33.52 23.71 -16.60
CA ALA A 112 33.27 25.08 -16.19
C ALA A 112 33.94 26.09 -17.12
N ASP A 113 33.25 27.20 -17.44
CA ASP A 113 33.87 28.34 -18.13
C ASP A 113 34.61 29.21 -17.11
N VAL A 114 35.93 29.13 -17.11
CA VAL A 114 36.82 29.89 -16.21
C VAL A 114 37.32 31.21 -16.81
N THR A 115 36.76 31.65 -17.94
CA THR A 115 37.24 32.87 -18.65
C THR A 115 36.68 34.16 -18.07
N ASP A 116 35.61 34.12 -17.28
CA ASP A 116 35.00 35.32 -16.68
C ASP A 116 35.61 35.61 -15.29
N THR A 117 36.56 36.54 -15.26
CA THR A 117 37.30 36.96 -14.03
C THR A 117 36.47 37.71 -12.97
N ALA A 118 35.17 37.85 -13.17
CA ALA A 118 34.27 38.56 -12.27
C ALA A 118 33.59 37.64 -11.22
N VAL A 119 33.75 36.29 -11.33
CA VAL A 119 33.15 35.34 -10.40
C VAL A 119 34.23 34.73 -9.51
N ASP A 120 34.12 34.97 -8.22
CA ASP A 120 35.00 34.36 -7.21
C ASP A 120 34.76 32.82 -7.17
N LEU A 121 35.56 32.07 -7.89
CA LEU A 121 35.50 30.61 -8.02
C LEU A 121 36.06 29.86 -6.79
N SER A 122 36.26 30.52 -5.66
CA SER A 122 36.66 29.87 -4.40
C SER A 122 35.62 28.87 -3.86
N GLY A 123 34.38 28.85 -4.43
CA GLY A 123 33.28 27.96 -4.08
C GLY A 123 32.96 26.83 -5.08
N GLY A 124 33.62 26.78 -6.28
CA GLY A 124 33.29 25.78 -7.32
C GLY A 124 31.98 26.09 -8.08
N LEU A 125 31.73 25.37 -9.17
CA LEU A 125 30.50 25.47 -9.95
C LEU A 125 29.31 24.95 -9.11
N ASP A 126 28.25 25.77 -8.92
CA ASP A 126 27.04 25.36 -8.17
C ASP A 126 26.26 24.31 -8.99
N VAL A 127 26.52 23.04 -8.69
CA VAL A 127 25.83 21.88 -9.29
C VAL A 127 24.31 21.93 -9.04
N GLY A 128 23.89 22.36 -7.86
CA GLY A 128 22.46 22.55 -7.52
C GLY A 128 21.80 23.64 -8.36
N GLY A 129 22.51 24.74 -8.59
CA GLY A 129 22.07 25.82 -9.47
C GLY A 129 21.91 25.39 -10.93
N LEU A 130 22.84 24.58 -11.45
CA LEU A 130 22.74 24.02 -12.81
C LEU A 130 21.52 23.11 -12.99
N ARG A 131 21.24 22.26 -12.00
CA ARG A 131 20.06 21.39 -12.06
C ARG A 131 18.76 22.20 -11.97
N ARG A 132 18.72 23.23 -11.15
CA ARG A 132 17.57 24.15 -11.03
C ARG A 132 17.34 24.86 -12.36
N PHE A 133 18.41 25.40 -12.97
CA PHE A 133 18.35 26.00 -14.29
C PHE A 133 17.82 25.05 -15.38
N ALA A 134 18.27 23.78 -15.38
CA ALA A 134 17.73 22.77 -16.27
C ALA A 134 16.24 22.49 -15.97
N GLY A 135 15.83 22.42 -14.70
CA GLY A 135 14.44 22.17 -14.29
C GLY A 135 13.47 23.32 -14.59
N GLU A 136 13.94 24.52 -14.85
CA GLU A 136 13.09 25.65 -15.30
C GLU A 136 12.66 25.50 -16.76
N VAL A 137 13.38 24.72 -17.55
CA VAL A 137 13.19 24.58 -19.01
C VAL A 137 12.78 23.17 -19.43
N LEU A 138 13.34 22.15 -18.77
CA LEU A 138 13.12 20.74 -19.09
C LEU A 138 12.06 20.11 -18.17
N PRO A 139 11.30 19.14 -18.68
CA PRO A 139 10.46 18.28 -17.82
C PRO A 139 11.32 17.53 -16.80
N ASP A 140 10.76 17.22 -15.63
CA ASP A 140 11.46 16.58 -14.50
C ASP A 140 12.21 15.29 -14.88
N TYR A 141 11.64 14.48 -15.79
CA TYR A 141 12.23 13.23 -16.25
C TYR A 141 13.45 13.43 -17.18
N MET A 142 13.69 14.65 -17.67
CA MET A 142 14.85 15.05 -18.49
C MET A 142 15.94 15.74 -17.68
N VAL A 143 15.68 16.16 -16.45
CA VAL A 143 16.67 16.78 -15.57
C VAL A 143 17.67 15.71 -15.13
N PRO A 144 19.01 15.92 -15.35
CA PRO A 144 20.01 14.94 -14.92
C PRO A 144 19.96 14.68 -13.42
N SER A 145 19.98 13.41 -13.03
CA SER A 145 20.00 12.99 -11.61
C SER A 145 21.32 13.31 -10.90
N ALA A 146 22.40 13.46 -11.68
CA ALA A 146 23.71 13.89 -11.18
C ALA A 146 24.41 14.78 -12.20
N VAL A 147 25.14 15.78 -11.71
CA VAL A 147 26.03 16.63 -12.52
C VAL A 147 27.44 16.45 -11.95
N VAL A 148 28.37 16.08 -12.81
CA VAL A 148 29.79 15.88 -12.47
C VAL A 148 30.62 16.93 -13.17
N VAL A 149 31.31 17.74 -12.39
CA VAL A 149 32.24 18.76 -12.95
C VAL A 149 33.55 18.06 -13.30
N VAL A 150 34.01 18.24 -14.54
CA VAL A 150 35.26 17.68 -15.07
C VAL A 150 36.14 18.80 -15.61
N GLU A 151 37.45 18.59 -15.59
CA GLU A 151 38.42 19.56 -16.15
C GLU A 151 38.30 19.65 -17.70
N ALA A 152 38.05 18.52 -18.32
CA ALA A 152 37.80 18.39 -19.76
C ALA A 152 37.01 17.11 -20.06
N LEU A 153 36.20 17.13 -21.13
CA LEU A 153 35.54 15.92 -21.61
C LEU A 153 36.57 14.97 -22.25
N PRO A 154 36.65 13.71 -21.83
CA PRO A 154 37.61 12.76 -22.41
C PRO A 154 37.21 12.43 -23.85
N LEU A 155 38.17 12.51 -24.78
CA LEU A 155 37.97 12.21 -26.19
C LEU A 155 38.77 10.97 -26.60
N THR A 156 38.17 10.18 -27.49
CA THR A 156 38.89 9.06 -28.18
C THR A 156 39.92 9.62 -29.15
N GLY A 157 40.85 8.78 -29.61
CA GLY A 157 41.87 9.16 -30.63
C GLY A 157 41.28 9.74 -31.94
N ASN A 158 40.00 9.58 -32.19
CA ASN A 158 39.26 10.13 -33.35
C ASN A 158 38.43 11.38 -33.00
N GLY A 159 38.64 11.98 -31.81
CA GLY A 159 37.97 13.22 -31.40
C GLY A 159 36.50 13.05 -30.98
N LYS A 160 36.00 11.83 -30.70
CA LYS A 160 34.66 11.58 -30.16
C LYS A 160 34.71 11.42 -28.65
N LEU A 161 33.62 11.78 -27.97
CA LEU A 161 33.49 11.57 -26.51
C LEU A 161 33.78 10.11 -26.13
N ASP A 162 34.73 9.90 -25.25
CA ASP A 162 35.02 8.59 -24.65
C ASP A 162 34.17 8.37 -23.41
N ARG A 163 33.00 7.75 -23.63
CA ARG A 163 32.03 7.49 -22.54
C ARG A 163 32.55 6.53 -21.48
N ALA A 164 33.49 5.65 -21.85
CA ALA A 164 34.05 4.69 -20.90
C ALA A 164 35.05 5.35 -19.94
N ALA A 165 35.70 6.43 -20.39
CA ALA A 165 36.64 7.20 -19.58
C ALA A 165 36.00 8.23 -18.64
N LEU A 166 34.65 8.45 -18.76
CA LEU A 166 33.94 9.34 -17.86
C LEU A 166 33.90 8.76 -16.45
N PRO A 167 34.26 9.54 -15.40
CA PRO A 167 34.27 9.06 -14.03
C PRO A 167 32.86 8.68 -13.58
N ALA A 168 32.74 7.64 -12.75
CA ALA A 168 31.47 7.36 -12.10
C ALA A 168 31.08 8.54 -11.20
N PRO A 169 29.80 8.96 -11.17
CA PRO A 169 29.35 9.92 -10.19
C PRO A 169 29.66 9.36 -8.80
N SER A 170 30.63 9.93 -8.11
CA SER A 170 31.02 9.45 -6.80
C SER A 170 29.93 9.82 -5.80
N VAL A 171 29.39 8.82 -5.11
CA VAL A 171 28.59 9.01 -3.88
C VAL A 171 29.49 9.59 -2.76
N SER A 172 30.78 9.70 -3.04
CA SER A 172 31.84 10.13 -2.09
C SER A 172 32.62 11.36 -2.59
N GLY A 173 31.98 12.27 -3.29
CA GLY A 173 32.67 13.41 -3.90
C GLY A 173 32.02 14.75 -3.64
N VAL A 174 31.60 15.03 -2.40
CA VAL A 174 31.60 16.40 -1.92
C VAL A 174 32.82 16.53 -1.02
N GLY A 175 33.77 17.27 -1.55
CA GLY A 175 35.01 17.58 -0.87
C GLY A 175 34.74 18.08 0.53
N SER A 176 35.75 17.94 1.38
CA SER A 176 35.99 18.67 2.60
C SER A 176 35.83 20.21 2.40
N GLY A 177 34.65 20.62 1.97
CA GLY A 177 34.17 21.98 2.08
C GLY A 177 33.71 22.15 3.51
N GLN A 178 34.47 22.92 4.28
CA GLN A 178 34.11 23.45 5.57
C GLN A 178 32.60 23.77 5.58
N VAL A 179 31.90 23.24 6.58
CA VAL A 179 30.62 23.72 7.04
C VAL A 179 30.68 25.25 7.04
N ALA A 180 30.02 25.88 6.08
CA ALA A 180 29.74 27.30 6.18
C ALA A 180 29.02 27.48 7.52
N GLY A 181 29.61 28.16 8.47
CA GLY A 181 29.28 28.18 9.88
C GLY A 181 27.89 28.71 10.22
N GLY A 182 26.87 27.93 9.92
CA GLY A 182 25.51 28.05 10.40
C GLY A 182 25.23 26.91 11.37
N VAL A 183 24.82 27.24 12.59
CA VAL A 183 24.29 26.25 13.53
C VAL A 183 23.09 25.63 12.90
N LEU A 184 23.12 24.30 12.71
CA LEU A 184 21.96 23.54 12.22
C LEU A 184 20.77 23.77 13.15
N THR A 185 19.59 23.94 12.62
CA THR A 185 18.38 23.90 13.43
C THR A 185 18.14 22.46 13.90
N ALA A 186 17.51 22.30 15.06
CA ALA A 186 17.19 20.96 15.59
C ALA A 186 16.42 20.10 14.56
N ARG A 187 15.62 20.73 13.70
CA ARG A 187 14.87 20.06 12.62
C ARG A 187 15.77 19.61 11.47
N GLU A 188 16.72 20.43 11.09
CA GLU A 188 17.73 20.06 10.08
C GLU A 188 18.62 18.92 10.57
N GLU A 189 19.00 18.89 11.84
CA GLU A 189 19.76 17.77 12.43
C GLU A 189 18.98 16.46 12.36
N VAL A 190 17.68 16.48 12.75
CA VAL A 190 16.81 15.32 12.69
C VAL A 190 16.65 14.83 11.25
N LEU A 191 16.38 15.72 10.29
CA LEU A 191 16.20 15.35 8.88
C LEU A 191 17.51 14.83 8.26
N CYS A 192 18.67 15.41 8.57
CA CYS A 192 19.96 14.87 8.13
C CYS A 192 20.17 13.42 8.59
N ALA A 193 19.85 13.13 9.86
CA ALA A 193 19.96 11.78 10.40
C ALA A 193 18.98 10.83 9.73
N LEU A 194 17.75 11.24 9.50
CA LEU A 194 16.71 10.44 8.84
C LEU A 194 17.05 10.17 7.38
N PHE A 195 17.53 11.16 6.62
CA PHE A 195 18.00 10.98 5.26
C PHE A 195 19.15 9.96 5.20
N ALA A 196 20.13 10.09 6.11
CA ALA A 196 21.27 9.17 6.19
C ALA A 196 20.80 7.73 6.48
N GLU A 197 19.93 7.54 7.46
CA GLU A 197 19.38 6.24 7.84
C GLU A 197 18.61 5.58 6.69
N VAL A 198 17.69 6.33 6.06
CA VAL A 198 16.78 5.78 5.04
C VAL A 198 17.49 5.52 3.72
N LEU A 199 18.50 6.34 3.37
CA LEU A 199 19.32 6.20 2.17
C LEU A 199 20.50 5.24 2.34
N GLY A 200 20.84 4.84 3.59
CA GLY A 200 21.97 3.96 3.89
C GLY A 200 23.32 4.63 3.63
N VAL A 201 23.45 5.95 3.86
CA VAL A 201 24.69 6.72 3.74
C VAL A 201 25.18 7.15 5.11
N GLU A 202 26.50 7.40 5.24
CA GLU A 202 27.08 7.72 6.54
C GLU A 202 26.67 9.10 7.08
N ARG A 203 26.53 10.09 6.20
CA ARG A 203 26.11 11.46 6.51
C ARG A 203 25.39 12.10 5.33
N VAL A 204 24.54 13.09 5.61
CA VAL A 204 23.85 13.91 4.63
C VAL A 204 24.01 15.39 4.99
N GLY A 205 24.41 16.19 4.02
CA GLY A 205 24.46 17.65 4.15
C GLY A 205 23.08 18.29 3.97
N VAL A 206 22.90 19.49 4.56
CA VAL A 206 21.59 20.16 4.54
C VAL A 206 21.12 20.60 3.14
N ASP A 207 22.06 20.82 2.23
CA ASP A 207 21.77 21.25 0.87
C ASP A 207 21.80 20.07 -0.15
N GLU A 208 22.04 18.86 0.34
CA GLU A 208 22.03 17.65 -0.50
C GLU A 208 20.61 17.16 -0.77
N GLY A 209 20.32 16.86 -2.05
CA GLY A 209 19.00 16.42 -2.48
C GLY A 209 18.75 14.93 -2.22
N PHE A 210 17.56 14.61 -1.71
CA PHE A 210 17.12 13.24 -1.42
C PHE A 210 17.30 12.28 -2.60
N PHE A 211 16.88 12.72 -3.79
CA PHE A 211 16.98 11.91 -5.01
C PHE A 211 18.40 11.86 -5.58
N ASP A 212 19.22 12.88 -5.29
CA ASP A 212 20.64 12.90 -5.67
C ASP A 212 21.44 11.85 -4.93
N LEU A 213 21.06 11.62 -3.67
CA LEU A 213 21.63 10.60 -2.82
C LEU A 213 21.10 9.18 -3.09
N GLY A 214 20.23 9.02 -4.11
CA GLY A 214 19.70 7.73 -4.53
C GLY A 214 18.34 7.38 -3.94
N GLY A 215 17.62 8.35 -3.36
CA GLY A 215 16.24 8.18 -2.92
C GLY A 215 15.29 7.94 -4.10
N ASP A 216 14.24 7.18 -3.86
CA ASP A 216 13.13 6.94 -4.79
C ASP A 216 11.78 7.12 -4.10
N SER A 217 10.69 6.85 -4.82
CA SER A 217 9.33 7.01 -4.30
C SER A 217 9.04 6.12 -3.09
N ILE A 218 9.60 4.92 -3.04
CA ILE A 218 9.40 3.96 -1.95
C ILE A 218 10.19 4.41 -0.72
N VAL A 219 11.42 4.85 -0.95
CA VAL A 219 12.31 5.38 0.09
C VAL A 219 11.74 6.69 0.66
N ALA A 220 11.09 7.54 -0.17
CA ALA A 220 10.41 8.74 0.29
C ALA A 220 9.24 8.45 1.26
N ILE A 221 8.46 7.40 1.00
CA ILE A 221 7.40 6.96 1.92
C ILE A 221 8.00 6.53 3.28
N ARG A 222 9.12 5.80 3.25
CA ARG A 222 9.85 5.42 4.47
C ARG A 222 10.38 6.64 5.22
N LEU A 223 10.91 7.63 4.51
CA LEU A 223 11.37 8.88 5.09
C LEU A 223 10.25 9.62 5.81
N VAL A 224 9.06 9.72 5.19
CA VAL A 224 7.88 10.35 5.80
C VAL A 224 7.45 9.64 7.09
N ALA A 225 7.41 8.29 7.06
CA ALA A 225 7.06 7.50 8.24
C ALA A 225 8.07 7.72 9.39
N ARG A 226 9.39 7.73 9.07
CA ARG A 226 10.46 7.99 10.05
C ARG A 226 10.47 9.44 10.53
N GLY A 227 10.20 10.40 9.64
CA GLY A 227 10.03 11.81 10.00
C GLY A 227 8.95 12.01 11.03
N ARG A 228 7.78 11.41 10.80
CA ARG A 228 6.65 11.43 11.73
C ARG A 228 7.03 10.82 13.09
N ALA A 229 7.70 9.67 13.12
CA ALA A 229 8.18 9.06 14.36
C ALA A 229 9.20 9.92 15.11
N ALA A 230 9.96 10.76 14.40
CA ALA A 230 10.92 11.72 14.97
C ALA A 230 10.31 13.11 15.29
N GLY A 231 8.98 13.26 15.17
CA GLY A 231 8.28 14.51 15.45
C GLY A 231 8.36 15.58 14.36
N VAL A 232 8.75 15.18 13.13
CA VAL A 232 8.86 16.06 11.96
C VAL A 232 7.88 15.59 10.89
N VAL A 233 6.80 16.36 10.65
CA VAL A 233 5.71 15.99 9.76
C VAL A 233 5.83 16.70 8.42
N PHE A 234 5.87 15.93 7.37
CA PHE A 234 5.83 16.32 5.96
C PHE A 234 5.20 15.20 5.13
N SER A 235 4.75 15.51 3.93
CA SER A 235 4.13 14.54 3.03
C SER A 235 5.13 13.97 2.02
N PRO A 236 4.86 12.81 1.37
CA PRO A 236 5.67 12.35 0.25
C PRO A 236 5.78 13.40 -0.87
N ARG A 237 4.71 14.15 -1.13
CA ARG A 237 4.71 15.25 -2.11
C ARG A 237 5.70 16.36 -1.74
N ASP A 238 5.89 16.63 -0.45
CA ASP A 238 6.85 17.62 0.00
C ASP A 238 8.28 17.16 -0.25
N VAL A 239 8.59 15.88 -0.09
CA VAL A 239 9.91 15.30 -0.42
C VAL A 239 10.23 15.45 -1.91
N PHE A 240 9.22 15.29 -2.79
CA PHE A 240 9.40 15.51 -4.23
C PHE A 240 9.60 16.98 -4.59
N ARG A 241 8.95 17.89 -3.88
CA ARG A 241 8.98 19.32 -4.15
C ARG A 241 10.17 20.02 -3.49
N TYR A 242 10.53 19.61 -2.29
CA TYR A 242 11.56 20.18 -1.44
C TYR A 242 12.63 19.14 -1.17
N GLN A 243 13.52 18.96 -2.13
CA GLN A 243 14.38 17.79 -2.21
C GLN A 243 15.55 17.78 -1.25
N SER A 244 15.99 18.95 -0.76
CA SER A 244 17.07 19.05 0.21
C SER A 244 16.56 19.08 1.66
N VAL A 245 17.41 18.69 2.60
CA VAL A 245 17.11 18.78 4.04
C VAL A 245 16.68 20.20 4.44
N ARG A 246 17.39 21.23 3.95
CA ARG A 246 17.09 22.64 4.23
C ARG A 246 15.70 23.04 3.75
N GLU A 247 15.39 22.73 2.52
CA GLU A 247 14.09 23.06 1.93
C GLU A 247 12.96 22.32 2.62
N LEU A 248 13.16 21.02 2.89
CA LEU A 248 12.18 20.20 3.58
C LEU A 248 11.99 20.65 5.03
N ALA A 249 13.07 21.03 5.73
CA ALA A 249 12.99 21.58 7.09
C ALA A 249 12.19 22.88 7.18
N ALA A 250 12.22 23.70 6.14
CA ALA A 250 11.50 24.97 6.09
C ALA A 250 9.97 24.77 5.99
N VAL A 251 9.51 23.69 5.35
CA VAL A 251 8.09 23.39 5.14
C VAL A 251 7.57 22.29 6.08
N ALA A 252 8.45 21.44 6.55
CA ALA A 252 8.10 20.43 7.54
C ALA A 252 7.57 21.12 8.80
N VAL A 253 6.46 20.66 9.29
CA VAL A 253 5.86 21.13 10.55
C VAL A 253 6.46 20.28 11.65
N GLU A 254 6.93 20.91 12.73
CA GLU A 254 7.08 20.13 13.95
C GLU A 254 5.73 19.47 14.19
N GLU A 255 5.75 18.18 14.40
CA GLU A 255 4.64 17.60 15.11
C GLU A 255 4.59 18.43 16.38
N ARG A 256 3.80 19.52 16.35
CA ARG A 256 3.39 20.15 17.60
C ARG A 256 3.03 18.94 18.39
N GLN A 257 3.70 18.72 19.55
CA GLN A 257 3.25 17.70 20.46
C GLN A 257 1.74 17.76 20.37
N ARG A 258 1.17 16.92 19.50
CA ARG A 258 -0.24 16.65 19.55
C ARG A 258 -0.29 16.20 20.99
N ARG A 259 -0.68 17.10 21.87
CA ARG A 259 -0.87 16.78 23.26
C ARG A 259 -1.75 15.59 23.15
N GLY A 260 -1.14 14.39 23.36
CA GLY A 260 -1.87 13.16 23.35
C GLY A 260 -3.12 13.46 24.16
N GLU A 261 -4.23 12.89 23.80
CA GLU A 261 -5.46 13.16 24.51
C GLU A 261 -5.18 13.17 26.02
N PRO A 262 -5.88 13.99 26.81
CA PRO A 262 -5.71 14.01 28.25
C PRO A 262 -5.78 12.60 28.81
N GLU A 263 -4.97 12.27 29.81
CA GLU A 263 -5.03 10.95 30.45
C GLU A 263 -6.46 10.62 30.87
N GLY A 264 -6.94 9.44 30.46
CA GLY A 264 -8.32 9.02 30.69
C GLY A 264 -9.33 9.47 29.63
N ALA A 265 -8.96 10.18 28.59
CA ALA A 265 -9.88 10.58 27.52
C ALA A 265 -10.60 9.39 26.86
N GLY A 266 -9.93 8.24 26.76
CA GLY A 266 -10.51 7.01 26.23
C GLY A 266 -11.47 6.29 27.19
N VAL A 267 -11.60 6.72 28.46
CA VAL A 267 -12.44 6.09 29.48
C VAL A 267 -13.84 6.69 29.50
N GLY A 268 -14.85 5.87 29.72
CA GLY A 268 -16.25 6.28 29.86
C GLY A 268 -17.12 5.89 28.68
N TRP A 269 -18.33 6.39 28.69
CA TRP A 269 -19.36 6.10 27.69
C TRP A 269 -19.03 6.69 26.31
N PHE A 270 -19.42 5.97 25.27
CA PHE A 270 -19.39 6.44 23.88
C PHE A 270 -20.52 5.79 23.06
N PRO A 271 -20.97 6.46 21.98
CA PRO A 271 -22.00 5.95 21.10
C PRO A 271 -21.46 4.84 20.18
N ALA A 272 -22.34 3.95 19.70
CA ALA A 272 -21.96 2.94 18.72
C ALA A 272 -21.31 3.56 17.49
N THR A 273 -20.25 2.96 16.99
CA THR A 273 -19.76 3.24 15.64
C THR A 273 -20.68 2.59 14.60
N PRO A 274 -20.59 2.97 13.30
CA PRO A 274 -21.45 2.37 12.27
C PRO A 274 -21.40 0.85 12.24
N ILE A 275 -20.20 0.26 12.38
CA ILE A 275 -20.04 -1.20 12.35
C ILE A 275 -20.59 -1.89 13.62
N MET A 276 -20.47 -1.24 14.77
CA MET A 276 -21.10 -1.74 16.01
C MET A 276 -22.64 -1.70 15.92
N ALA A 277 -23.20 -0.64 15.34
CA ALA A 277 -24.64 -0.53 15.10
C ALA A 277 -25.10 -1.56 14.05
N TRP A 278 -24.33 -1.80 13.00
CA TRP A 278 -24.57 -2.88 12.05
C TRP A 278 -24.60 -4.27 12.72
N LEU A 279 -23.66 -4.56 13.62
CA LEU A 279 -23.68 -5.83 14.39
C LEU A 279 -24.93 -5.96 15.26
N ASN A 280 -25.39 -4.86 15.87
CA ASN A 280 -26.59 -4.85 16.67
C ASN A 280 -27.89 -5.08 15.84
N ASP A 281 -27.84 -4.76 14.53
CA ASP A 281 -28.94 -5.02 13.59
C ASP A 281 -29.00 -6.51 13.17
N LEU A 282 -27.94 -7.31 13.39
CA LEU A 282 -27.94 -8.75 13.12
C LEU A 282 -28.74 -9.50 14.19
N ALA A 283 -29.55 -10.45 13.77
CA ALA A 283 -30.29 -11.31 14.68
C ALA A 283 -29.37 -12.41 15.24
N GLY A 284 -29.47 -12.67 16.56
CA GLY A 284 -28.76 -13.74 17.25
C GLY A 284 -27.75 -13.24 18.30
N PRO A 285 -27.03 -14.17 18.97
CA PRO A 285 -26.08 -13.84 20.03
C PRO A 285 -24.75 -13.36 19.45
N ILE A 286 -24.22 -12.26 20.00
CA ILE A 286 -22.93 -11.68 19.59
C ILE A 286 -21.80 -12.00 20.59
N GLY A 287 -22.05 -12.76 21.65
CA GLY A 287 -21.07 -13.01 22.72
C GLY A 287 -19.79 -13.69 22.23
N ASP A 288 -19.89 -14.57 21.24
CA ASP A 288 -18.78 -15.32 20.66
C ASP A 288 -18.15 -14.62 19.43
N PHE A 289 -18.68 -13.46 19.02
CA PHE A 289 -18.22 -12.74 17.84
C PHE A 289 -16.80 -12.21 18.07
N SER A 290 -15.79 -12.91 17.53
CA SER A 290 -14.39 -12.72 17.91
C SER A 290 -13.40 -12.99 16.77
N GLN A 291 -12.19 -12.51 16.95
CA GLN A 291 -11.04 -12.90 16.16
C GLN A 291 -10.01 -13.62 17.02
N THR A 292 -9.36 -14.63 16.48
CA THR A 292 -8.32 -15.41 17.16
C THR A 292 -7.06 -15.46 16.29
N VAL A 293 -5.91 -15.23 16.93
CA VAL A 293 -4.58 -15.39 16.34
C VAL A 293 -3.81 -16.43 17.14
N VAL A 294 -3.10 -17.30 16.43
CA VAL A 294 -2.21 -18.30 17.04
C VAL A 294 -0.76 -17.97 16.70
N LEU A 295 0.05 -17.78 17.74
CA LEU A 295 1.48 -17.50 17.60
C LEU A 295 2.30 -18.68 18.08
N GLN A 296 3.44 -18.93 17.45
CA GLN A 296 4.50 -19.71 18.04
C GLN A 296 5.20 -18.87 19.11
N VAL A 297 5.53 -19.45 20.25
CA VAL A 297 6.20 -18.74 21.35
C VAL A 297 7.36 -19.56 21.89
N PRO A 298 8.41 -18.91 22.48
CA PRO A 298 9.58 -19.61 22.95
C PRO A 298 9.28 -20.62 24.06
N PRO A 299 10.12 -21.67 24.20
CA PRO A 299 10.08 -22.55 25.35
C PRO A 299 10.19 -21.76 26.65
N GLY A 300 9.42 -22.15 27.67
CA GLY A 300 9.51 -21.49 28.97
C GLY A 300 9.04 -20.03 28.99
N LEU A 301 8.01 -19.68 28.21
CA LEU A 301 7.45 -18.31 28.08
C LEU A 301 7.23 -17.60 29.45
N GLY A 302 6.84 -18.33 30.48
CA GLY A 302 6.62 -17.85 31.85
C GLY A 302 5.24 -17.24 32.05
N LEU A 303 4.43 -17.92 32.93
CA LEU A 303 3.03 -17.50 33.14
C LEU A 303 2.92 -16.11 33.78
N ASP A 304 3.67 -15.83 34.84
CA ASP A 304 3.62 -14.52 35.51
C ASP A 304 4.09 -13.39 34.59
N ARG A 305 5.11 -13.65 33.79
CA ARG A 305 5.61 -12.70 32.78
C ARG A 305 4.56 -12.42 31.70
N LEU A 306 3.86 -13.47 31.24
CA LEU A 306 2.78 -13.31 30.26
C LEU A 306 1.61 -12.52 30.86
N ILE A 307 1.21 -12.81 32.13
CA ILE A 307 0.17 -12.05 32.80
C ILE A 307 0.54 -10.56 32.94
N CYS A 308 1.80 -10.26 33.28
CA CYS A 308 2.28 -8.89 33.34
C CYS A 308 2.22 -8.20 31.95
N ALA A 309 2.63 -8.87 30.90
CA ALA A 309 2.56 -8.34 29.53
C ALA A 309 1.11 -8.07 29.09
N VAL A 310 0.21 -9.02 29.32
CA VAL A 310 -1.23 -8.85 29.02
C VAL A 310 -1.82 -7.67 29.82
N ARG A 311 -1.44 -7.47 31.07
CA ARG A 311 -1.87 -6.32 31.90
C ARG A 311 -1.42 -5.00 31.23
N VAL A 312 -0.16 -4.90 30.81
CA VAL A 312 0.37 -3.70 30.15
C VAL A 312 -0.43 -3.38 28.89
N VAL A 313 -0.72 -4.38 28.05
CA VAL A 313 -1.50 -4.21 26.81
C VAL A 313 -2.95 -3.81 27.12
N LEU A 314 -3.61 -4.44 28.11
CA LEU A 314 -4.96 -4.10 28.54
C LEU A 314 -5.06 -2.66 29.08
N ASP A 315 -4.06 -2.22 29.82
CA ASP A 315 -4.05 -0.86 30.39
C ASP A 315 -3.67 0.20 29.34
N HIS A 316 -2.90 -0.17 28.33
CA HIS A 316 -2.48 0.72 27.26
C HIS A 316 -3.58 0.97 26.21
N HIS A 317 -4.24 -0.09 25.73
CA HIS A 317 -5.28 0.00 24.71
C HIS A 317 -6.68 0.03 25.33
N ASP A 318 -7.26 1.21 25.40
CA ASP A 318 -8.50 1.50 26.11
C ASP A 318 -9.65 0.59 25.73
N VAL A 319 -9.85 0.36 24.42
CA VAL A 319 -10.99 -0.43 23.90
C VAL A 319 -10.99 -1.90 24.35
N LEU A 320 -9.84 -2.46 24.77
CA LEU A 320 -9.78 -3.82 25.32
C LEU A 320 -10.49 -3.94 26.68
N ARG A 321 -10.85 -2.81 27.29
CA ARG A 321 -11.62 -2.72 28.52
C ARG A 321 -13.07 -2.27 28.28
N LEU A 322 -13.53 -2.34 27.03
CA LEU A 322 -14.91 -2.02 26.64
C LEU A 322 -15.91 -2.97 27.33
N ARG A 323 -17.05 -2.42 27.66
CA ARG A 323 -18.25 -3.14 28.16
C ARG A 323 -19.46 -2.72 27.35
N VAL A 324 -20.33 -3.68 27.09
CA VAL A 324 -21.67 -3.41 26.54
C VAL A 324 -22.61 -3.25 27.73
N SER A 325 -23.27 -2.09 27.81
CA SER A 325 -24.26 -1.79 28.84
C SER A 325 -25.58 -2.54 28.58
N VAL A 326 -26.36 -2.78 29.61
CA VAL A 326 -27.65 -3.50 29.51
C VAL A 326 -28.66 -2.77 28.61
N ASP A 327 -28.54 -1.47 28.48
CA ASP A 327 -29.31 -0.58 27.60
C ASP A 327 -28.74 -0.43 26.18
N GLY A 328 -27.72 -1.26 25.83
CA GLY A 328 -27.12 -1.28 24.49
C GLY A 328 -26.08 -0.19 24.24
N GLY A 329 -25.65 0.56 25.28
CA GLY A 329 -24.55 1.53 25.20
C GLY A 329 -23.19 0.85 25.32
N TYR A 330 -22.12 1.63 25.03
CA TYR A 330 -20.73 1.17 25.13
C TYR A 330 -19.97 2.03 26.13
N GLU A 331 -19.15 1.39 26.95
CA GLU A 331 -18.35 2.07 27.98
C GLU A 331 -16.95 1.46 28.04
N VAL A 332 -15.93 2.29 28.11
CA VAL A 332 -14.57 1.86 28.42
C VAL A 332 -14.31 2.02 29.91
N ALA A 333 -13.98 0.91 30.56
CA ALA A 333 -13.66 0.89 31.99
C ALA A 333 -12.27 1.52 32.26
N PRO A 334 -12.02 2.04 33.49
CA PRO A 334 -10.71 2.57 33.88
C PRO A 334 -9.59 1.52 33.78
N ARG A 335 -8.34 1.99 33.74
CA ARG A 335 -7.15 1.13 33.84
C ARG A 335 -7.20 0.29 35.11
N GLY A 336 -6.75 -0.96 35.03
CA GLY A 336 -6.80 -1.92 36.13
C GLY A 336 -8.17 -2.55 36.38
N ALA A 337 -9.23 -2.13 35.67
CA ALA A 337 -10.58 -2.73 35.88
C ALA A 337 -10.67 -4.19 35.39
N VAL A 338 -9.82 -4.58 34.42
CA VAL A 338 -9.75 -5.97 33.93
C VAL A 338 -8.55 -6.67 34.53
N ALA A 339 -8.81 -7.74 35.30
CA ALA A 339 -7.76 -8.54 35.93
C ALA A 339 -7.06 -9.44 34.90
N ALA A 340 -5.83 -9.10 34.48
CA ALA A 340 -5.07 -9.84 33.49
C ALA A 340 -4.89 -11.33 33.80
N GLY A 341 -4.73 -11.70 35.08
CA GLY A 341 -4.67 -13.11 35.51
C GLY A 341 -5.94 -13.91 35.21
N GLY A 342 -7.10 -13.24 35.12
CA GLY A 342 -8.35 -13.85 34.67
C GLY A 342 -8.48 -14.01 33.14
N CYS A 343 -7.62 -13.32 32.38
CA CYS A 343 -7.59 -13.43 30.95
C CYS A 343 -6.65 -14.53 30.44
N VAL A 344 -5.64 -14.90 31.23
CA VAL A 344 -4.55 -15.82 30.83
C VAL A 344 -4.75 -17.20 31.44
N ARG A 345 -4.59 -18.23 30.60
CA ARG A 345 -4.61 -19.63 31.01
C ARG A 345 -3.39 -20.35 30.46
N ARG A 346 -2.72 -21.18 31.29
CA ARG A 346 -1.69 -22.12 30.84
C ARG A 346 -2.32 -23.49 30.65
N VAL A 347 -2.00 -24.15 29.56
CA VAL A 347 -2.42 -25.52 29.24
C VAL A 347 -1.16 -26.32 28.92
N GLU A 348 -0.89 -27.35 29.70
CA GLU A 348 0.23 -28.26 29.46
C GLU A 348 -0.13 -29.19 28.29
N VAL A 349 0.73 -29.21 27.27
CA VAL A 349 0.56 -30.07 26.11
C VAL A 349 1.64 -31.13 26.10
N SER A 350 1.22 -32.40 26.16
CA SER A 350 2.10 -33.55 26.04
C SER A 350 1.59 -34.39 24.87
N GLY A 351 2.37 -34.49 23.80
CA GLY A 351 1.97 -35.29 22.62
C GLY A 351 2.80 -35.06 21.37
N GLU A 352 2.54 -35.81 20.34
CA GLU A 352 3.12 -35.72 19.01
C GLU A 352 2.67 -34.42 18.31
N PRO A 353 3.47 -33.85 17.37
CA PRO A 353 3.14 -32.60 16.66
C PRO A 353 1.76 -32.62 15.94
N GLY A 354 1.23 -33.79 15.58
CA GLY A 354 -0.08 -33.94 14.92
C GLY A 354 -1.28 -33.61 15.81
N ASP A 355 -1.13 -33.72 17.14
CA ASP A 355 -2.21 -33.45 18.10
C ASP A 355 -2.37 -31.97 18.39
N LEU A 356 -1.37 -31.16 18.07
CA LEU A 356 -1.32 -29.74 18.44
C LEU A 356 -2.41 -28.89 17.74
N ALA A 357 -2.74 -29.19 16.48
CA ALA A 357 -3.80 -28.51 15.76
C ALA A 357 -5.19 -28.72 16.41
N VAL A 358 -5.44 -29.96 16.93
CA VAL A 358 -6.69 -30.29 17.63
C VAL A 358 -6.76 -29.51 18.94
N VAL A 359 -5.69 -29.49 19.72
CA VAL A 359 -5.62 -28.74 20.98
C VAL A 359 -5.78 -27.24 20.76
N VAL A 360 -5.18 -26.70 19.71
CA VAL A 360 -5.35 -25.28 19.30
C VAL A 360 -6.81 -24.98 18.99
N ALA A 361 -7.49 -25.84 18.23
CA ALA A 361 -8.91 -25.68 17.89
C ALA A 361 -9.81 -25.73 19.14
N GLU A 362 -9.58 -26.67 20.04
CA GLU A 362 -10.32 -26.83 21.31
C GLU A 362 -10.12 -25.60 22.19
N GLU A 363 -8.88 -25.14 22.36
CA GLU A 363 -8.58 -23.99 23.20
C GLU A 363 -9.09 -22.67 22.62
N ALA A 364 -9.11 -22.54 21.31
CA ALA A 364 -9.74 -21.41 20.63
C ALA A 364 -11.26 -21.40 20.88
N ALA A 365 -11.93 -22.55 20.82
CA ALA A 365 -13.35 -22.68 21.15
C ALA A 365 -13.65 -22.35 22.63
N VAL A 366 -12.83 -22.86 23.57
CA VAL A 366 -12.92 -22.54 25.00
C VAL A 366 -12.70 -21.04 25.25
N SER A 367 -11.73 -20.46 24.57
CA SER A 367 -11.44 -19.02 24.66
C SER A 367 -12.63 -18.17 24.20
N ARG A 368 -13.24 -18.53 23.05
CA ARG A 368 -14.45 -17.85 22.53
C ARG A 368 -15.61 -17.92 23.49
N SER A 369 -15.96 -19.12 23.95
CA SER A 369 -17.09 -19.30 24.90
C SER A 369 -16.87 -18.60 26.25
N GLY A 370 -15.64 -18.25 26.58
CA GLY A 370 -15.28 -17.48 27.76
C GLY A 370 -15.39 -15.95 27.59
N LEU A 371 -15.66 -15.44 26.39
CA LEU A 371 -15.90 -14.02 26.15
C LEU A 371 -17.26 -13.60 26.68
N ASP A 372 -17.38 -12.37 27.14
CA ASP A 372 -18.63 -11.77 27.60
C ASP A 372 -18.49 -10.24 27.57
N PRO A 373 -18.96 -9.60 26.52
CA PRO A 373 -18.84 -8.15 26.38
C PRO A 373 -19.65 -7.37 27.43
N VAL A 374 -20.72 -7.94 27.98
CA VAL A 374 -21.49 -7.30 29.03
C VAL A 374 -20.72 -7.27 30.36
N ALA A 375 -20.05 -8.36 30.69
CA ALA A 375 -19.16 -8.40 31.86
C ALA A 375 -17.78 -7.76 31.61
N GLY A 376 -17.49 -7.28 30.39
CA GLY A 376 -16.21 -6.69 30.00
C GLY A 376 -15.09 -7.70 29.84
N ARG A 377 -15.40 -8.96 29.56
CA ARG A 377 -14.44 -10.03 29.28
C ARG A 377 -14.24 -10.13 27.75
N LEU A 378 -13.39 -9.28 27.19
CA LEU A 378 -13.15 -9.20 25.75
C LEU A 378 -11.90 -9.93 25.30
N VAL A 379 -10.98 -10.27 26.19
CA VAL A 379 -9.68 -10.85 25.87
C VAL A 379 -9.49 -12.18 26.58
N ARG A 380 -9.07 -13.19 25.84
CA ARG A 380 -8.64 -14.50 26.32
C ARG A 380 -7.30 -14.86 25.71
N VAL A 381 -6.41 -15.37 26.52
CA VAL A 381 -5.07 -15.80 26.12
C VAL A 381 -4.82 -17.19 26.69
N ALA A 382 -4.67 -18.19 25.83
CA ALA A 382 -4.29 -19.54 26.23
C ALA A 382 -2.84 -19.80 25.78
N TRP A 383 -1.97 -20.09 26.76
CA TRP A 383 -0.61 -20.54 26.50
C TRP A 383 -0.55 -22.06 26.52
N LEU A 384 -0.35 -22.67 25.36
CA LEU A 384 -0.12 -24.11 25.21
C LEU A 384 1.37 -24.36 25.43
N ASP A 385 1.69 -24.82 26.63
CA ASP A 385 3.05 -25.05 27.09
C ASP A 385 3.49 -26.47 26.74
N ALA A 386 4.42 -26.57 25.79
CA ALA A 386 5.01 -27.83 25.30
C ALA A 386 6.27 -28.26 26.10
N GLY A 387 6.52 -27.59 27.22
CA GLY A 387 7.68 -27.87 28.08
C GLY A 387 8.89 -26.94 27.81
N PRO A 388 10.02 -27.18 28.54
CA PRO A 388 11.13 -26.25 28.57
C PRO A 388 12.01 -26.27 27.30
N GLU A 389 11.88 -27.28 26.46
CA GLU A 389 12.76 -27.51 25.30
C GLU A 389 12.05 -27.28 23.96
N VAL A 390 10.70 -27.12 23.96
CA VAL A 390 9.90 -27.06 22.75
C VAL A 390 9.10 -25.76 22.73
N SER A 391 9.09 -25.08 21.56
CA SER A 391 8.27 -23.88 21.34
C SER A 391 6.79 -24.19 21.54
N GLY A 392 6.14 -23.41 22.37
CA GLY A 392 4.71 -23.50 22.64
C GLY A 392 3.85 -22.78 21.61
N ARG A 393 2.54 -22.69 21.92
CA ARG A 393 1.60 -21.87 21.15
C ARG A 393 0.89 -20.88 22.06
N LEU A 394 0.63 -19.69 21.53
CA LEU A 394 -0.16 -18.66 22.21
C LEU A 394 -1.42 -18.39 21.39
N VAL A 395 -2.55 -18.81 21.91
CA VAL A 395 -3.88 -18.56 21.33
C VAL A 395 -4.43 -17.28 21.94
N VAL A 396 -4.51 -16.22 21.14
CA VAL A 396 -5.02 -14.90 21.57
C VAL A 396 -6.38 -14.67 20.92
N THR A 397 -7.44 -14.66 21.72
CA THR A 397 -8.82 -14.44 21.26
C THR A 397 -9.34 -13.13 21.82
N VAL A 398 -9.81 -12.25 20.92
CA VAL A 398 -10.36 -10.93 21.29
C VAL A 398 -11.75 -10.79 20.66
N HIS A 399 -12.72 -10.30 21.46
CA HIS A 399 -14.04 -9.99 20.95
C HIS A 399 -13.96 -8.92 19.83
N HIS A 400 -14.68 -9.13 18.74
CA HIS A 400 -14.51 -8.29 17.53
C HIS A 400 -14.92 -6.82 17.75
N LEU A 401 -15.76 -6.53 18.77
CA LEU A 401 -16.04 -5.14 19.20
C LEU A 401 -14.78 -4.34 19.56
N ALA A 402 -13.68 -5.00 19.91
CA ALA A 402 -12.44 -4.36 20.36
C ALA A 402 -11.28 -4.51 19.36
N VAL A 403 -11.43 -5.24 18.28
CA VAL A 403 -10.33 -5.55 17.37
C VAL A 403 -10.80 -5.68 15.91
N ASP A 404 -9.93 -5.32 14.98
CA ASP A 404 -10.03 -5.58 13.54
C ASP A 404 -8.69 -6.12 13.00
N GLY A 405 -8.61 -6.44 11.72
CA GLY A 405 -7.41 -6.96 11.08
C GLY A 405 -6.19 -6.04 11.20
N VAL A 406 -6.40 -4.71 11.19
CA VAL A 406 -5.32 -3.72 11.37
C VAL A 406 -4.87 -3.65 12.82
N SER A 407 -5.78 -3.78 13.76
CA SER A 407 -5.48 -3.78 15.21
C SER A 407 -4.49 -4.86 15.61
N TRP A 408 -4.51 -6.03 14.98
CA TRP A 408 -3.54 -7.09 15.24
C TRP A 408 -2.09 -6.69 14.93
N ARG A 409 -1.89 -5.84 13.92
CA ARG A 409 -0.55 -5.29 13.57
C ARG A 409 -0.02 -4.32 14.63
N ILE A 410 -0.88 -3.88 15.56
CA ILE A 410 -0.52 -3.04 16.70
C ILE A 410 -0.39 -3.93 17.95
N LEU A 411 -1.38 -4.77 18.23
CA LEU A 411 -1.46 -5.55 19.46
C LEU A 411 -0.35 -6.59 19.61
N LEU A 412 0.02 -7.30 18.53
CA LEU A 412 1.01 -8.36 18.60
C LEU A 412 2.42 -7.83 18.89
N PRO A 413 2.92 -6.79 18.19
CA PRO A 413 4.19 -6.14 18.54
C PRO A 413 4.20 -5.55 19.96
N ASP A 414 3.07 -4.97 20.41
CA ASP A 414 2.99 -4.41 21.76
C ASP A 414 3.00 -5.49 22.84
N LEU A 415 2.32 -6.61 22.61
CA LEU A 415 2.37 -7.77 23.50
C LEU A 415 3.79 -8.36 23.60
N PHE A 416 4.48 -8.49 22.45
CA PHE A 416 5.87 -8.92 22.41
C PHE A 416 6.77 -7.96 23.20
N THR A 417 6.66 -6.65 22.94
CA THR A 417 7.45 -5.61 23.60
C THR A 417 7.22 -5.63 25.11
N ALA A 418 5.97 -5.70 25.54
CA ALA A 418 5.62 -5.79 26.97
C ALA A 418 6.20 -7.05 27.62
N TRP A 419 6.12 -8.19 26.94
CA TRP A 419 6.68 -9.45 27.46
C TRP A 419 8.22 -9.40 27.48
N HIS A 420 8.87 -8.88 26.44
CA HIS A 420 10.32 -8.83 26.34
C HIS A 420 10.93 -7.95 27.43
N THR A 421 10.36 -6.77 27.65
CA THR A 421 10.86 -5.79 28.62
C THR A 421 10.70 -6.29 30.06
N THR A 422 9.56 -6.93 30.41
CA THR A 422 9.36 -7.51 31.75
C THR A 422 10.31 -8.65 32.09
N GLY A 423 11.01 -9.24 31.12
CA GLY A 423 11.98 -10.30 31.34
C GLY A 423 13.40 -9.83 31.60
N GLN A 424 13.74 -8.60 31.21
CA GLN A 424 15.11 -8.08 31.36
C GLN A 424 15.42 -7.67 32.81
N GLU A 425 14.41 -7.40 33.62
CA GLU A 425 14.59 -7.01 35.06
C GLU A 425 14.77 -8.16 36.01
N ALA A 426 14.58 -9.40 35.57
CA ALA A 426 14.66 -10.59 36.43
C ALA A 426 16.05 -11.26 36.44
N ALA A 427 17.06 -10.76 35.72
CA ALA A 427 18.41 -11.28 35.79
C ALA A 427 19.14 -10.68 37.03
N PRO A 428 19.49 -11.46 38.05
CA PRO A 428 20.29 -10.94 39.16
C PRO A 428 21.66 -10.50 38.64
N PRO A 429 22.21 -9.36 39.13
CA PRO A 429 23.56 -8.97 38.76
C PRO A 429 24.52 -10.06 39.24
N ALA A 430 25.32 -10.63 38.33
CA ALA A 430 26.37 -11.56 38.65
C ALA A 430 27.34 -10.86 39.63
N ALA A 431 27.37 -11.38 40.85
CA ALA A 431 28.38 -11.19 41.91
C ALA A 431 29.16 -9.84 41.91
N ALA A 432 28.68 -8.91 42.71
CA ALA A 432 29.54 -7.89 43.30
C ALA A 432 29.31 -7.83 44.79
N HIS A 433 30.40 -7.83 45.52
CA HIS A 433 30.56 -7.91 46.95
C HIS A 433 29.70 -6.92 47.76
N GLU A 434 29.35 -7.38 48.95
CA GLU A 434 28.76 -6.64 50.08
C GLU A 434 29.44 -5.27 50.28
N GLU A 435 28.64 -4.26 50.38
CA GLU A 435 28.65 -3.06 51.22
C GLU A 435 28.16 -1.85 50.45
N ALA A 436 26.88 -1.54 50.60
CA ALA A 436 26.38 -0.18 50.82
C ALA A 436 24.84 -0.18 50.92
N VAL A 437 24.37 -0.02 52.10
CA VAL A 437 22.97 0.37 52.41
C VAL A 437 22.75 1.76 51.87
N HIS A 438 21.96 1.90 50.80
CA HIS A 438 21.27 3.14 50.50
C HIS A 438 19.87 2.81 49.98
N GLU A 439 18.89 3.26 50.73
CA GLU A 439 17.47 3.31 50.38
C GLU A 439 17.27 4.03 49.06
N GLY A 440 16.90 3.30 48.05
CA GLY A 440 16.40 3.75 46.80
C GLY A 440 15.75 2.54 46.13
N ALA A 441 14.48 2.25 46.48
CA ALA A 441 13.71 1.24 45.78
C ALA A 441 13.72 1.57 44.29
N VAL A 442 14.42 0.78 43.48
CA VAL A 442 14.30 0.79 42.03
C VAL A 442 12.83 0.47 41.71
N GLN A 443 12.08 1.50 41.34
CA GLN A 443 10.70 1.28 40.88
C GLN A 443 10.83 0.45 39.59
N PRO A 444 10.04 -0.65 39.47
CA PRO A 444 10.01 -1.44 38.26
C PRO A 444 9.66 -0.50 37.08
N THR A 445 10.54 -0.40 36.09
CA THR A 445 10.29 0.37 34.89
C THR A 445 9.12 -0.28 34.15
N VAL A 446 7.98 0.38 34.15
CA VAL A 446 6.82 -0.09 33.36
C VAL A 446 7.23 -0.02 31.89
N PRO A 447 7.04 -1.10 31.09
CA PRO A 447 7.31 -1.06 29.65
C PRO A 447 6.62 0.14 29.01
N VAL A 448 7.40 0.99 28.34
CA VAL A 448 6.86 2.15 27.65
C VAL A 448 6.49 1.72 26.24
N LEU A 449 5.19 1.50 26.01
CA LEU A 449 4.64 1.28 24.67
C LEU A 449 4.47 2.66 23.97
N GLU A 450 4.51 2.66 22.64
CA GLU A 450 4.25 3.87 21.86
C GLU A 450 2.87 4.45 22.21
N PRO A 451 2.75 5.76 22.44
CA PRO A 451 1.50 6.38 22.85
C PRO A 451 0.40 6.23 21.79
N VAL A 452 -0.84 6.11 22.24
CA VAL A 452 -2.04 6.12 21.38
C VAL A 452 -2.48 7.58 21.21
N PRO A 453 -2.33 8.19 20.02
CA PRO A 453 -2.59 9.62 19.83
C PRO A 453 -4.07 9.99 19.98
N THR A 454 -4.97 9.15 19.46
CA THR A 454 -6.43 9.35 19.53
C THR A 454 -7.10 8.08 20.03
N SER A 455 -7.94 8.19 21.07
CA SER A 455 -8.69 7.06 21.62
C SER A 455 -9.83 6.62 20.69
N PHE A 456 -10.21 5.33 20.77
CA PHE A 456 -11.38 4.83 20.04
C PHE A 456 -12.67 5.55 20.44
N ARG A 457 -12.80 5.95 21.71
CA ARG A 457 -13.93 6.73 22.23
C ARG A 457 -14.04 8.08 21.52
N THR A 458 -12.96 8.84 21.37
CA THR A 458 -12.96 10.11 20.65
C THR A 458 -13.37 9.91 19.17
N TRP A 459 -12.83 8.89 18.52
CA TRP A 459 -13.24 8.53 17.15
C TRP A 459 -14.75 8.30 17.05
N ALA A 460 -15.33 7.47 17.94
CA ALA A 460 -16.77 7.18 17.94
C ALA A 460 -17.64 8.44 18.07
N HIS A 461 -17.28 9.36 18.96
CA HIS A 461 -17.99 10.64 19.10
C HIS A 461 -17.88 11.49 17.82
N ARG A 462 -16.68 11.57 17.23
CA ARG A 462 -16.46 12.34 15.98
C ARG A 462 -17.30 11.81 14.81
N LEU A 463 -17.45 10.49 14.71
CA LEU A 463 -18.28 9.89 13.66
C LEU A 463 -19.76 10.28 13.79
N HIS A 464 -20.30 10.40 15.01
CA HIS A 464 -21.66 10.89 15.22
C HIS A 464 -21.86 12.33 14.77
N ASP A 465 -20.89 13.21 15.05
CA ASP A 465 -20.92 14.59 14.58
C ASP A 465 -20.84 14.68 13.05
N GLU A 466 -20.08 13.79 12.43
CA GLU A 466 -19.89 13.74 10.98
C GLU A 466 -21.13 13.21 10.24
N ALA A 467 -21.90 12.32 10.84
CA ALA A 467 -23.12 11.75 10.23
C ALA A 467 -24.13 12.81 9.81
N ALA A 468 -24.23 13.92 10.57
CA ALA A 468 -25.13 15.03 10.22
C ALA A 468 -24.63 15.85 9.01
N ARG A 469 -23.32 15.86 8.76
CA ARG A 469 -22.72 16.66 7.67
C ARG A 469 -22.80 15.96 6.31
N ARG A 470 -22.96 14.63 6.29
CA ARG A 470 -22.91 13.83 5.08
C ARG A 470 -24.26 13.54 4.43
N VAL A 471 -25.34 14.17 4.89
CA VAL A 471 -26.70 13.97 4.36
C VAL A 471 -26.77 14.18 2.83
N GLY A 472 -25.93 15.04 2.27
CA GLY A 472 -25.84 15.24 0.81
C GLY A 472 -25.44 14.00 0.00
N GLU A 473 -24.90 12.95 0.65
CA GLU A 473 -24.54 11.69 -0.03
C GLU A 473 -25.72 10.72 -0.16
N LEU A 474 -26.89 11.00 0.47
CA LEU A 474 -28.04 10.10 0.51
C LEU A 474 -28.51 9.64 -0.87
N ASP A 475 -28.61 10.59 -1.82
CA ASP A 475 -29.03 10.30 -3.21
C ASP A 475 -28.04 9.35 -3.94
N HIS A 476 -26.77 9.42 -3.60
CA HIS A 476 -25.79 8.49 -4.15
C HIS A 476 -26.06 7.07 -3.67
N TRP A 477 -26.25 6.89 -2.36
CA TRP A 477 -26.44 5.58 -1.75
C TRP A 477 -27.77 4.94 -2.14
N THR A 478 -28.86 5.71 -2.19
CA THR A 478 -30.18 5.20 -2.64
C THR A 478 -30.17 4.76 -4.10
N ARG A 479 -29.45 5.48 -4.97
CA ARG A 479 -29.26 5.06 -6.38
C ARG A 479 -28.40 3.81 -6.49
N THR A 480 -27.31 3.71 -5.72
CA THR A 480 -26.42 2.55 -5.72
C THR A 480 -27.17 1.28 -5.29
N LEU A 481 -28.05 1.37 -4.28
CA LEU A 481 -28.84 0.24 -3.77
C LEU A 481 -30.07 -0.10 -4.63
N GLY A 482 -30.49 0.77 -5.53
CA GLY A 482 -31.70 0.56 -6.34
C GLY A 482 -31.69 -0.76 -7.14
N GLY A 483 -32.78 -1.53 -7.11
CA GLY A 483 -32.95 -2.78 -7.89
C GLY A 483 -32.32 -4.03 -7.28
N GLY A 484 -31.80 -3.99 -6.06
CA GLY A 484 -31.32 -5.19 -5.34
C GLY A 484 -32.51 -6.07 -4.88
N THR A 485 -32.24 -7.36 -4.64
CA THR A 485 -33.21 -8.34 -4.12
C THR A 485 -32.59 -9.02 -2.92
N GLY A 486 -33.04 -8.70 -1.71
CA GLY A 486 -32.64 -9.44 -0.51
C GLY A 486 -33.38 -10.78 -0.40
N ARG A 487 -32.63 -11.90 -0.33
CA ARG A 487 -33.20 -13.27 -0.24
C ARG A 487 -32.94 -13.97 1.08
N LEU A 488 -32.08 -13.37 1.93
CA LEU A 488 -31.78 -13.92 3.24
C LEU A 488 -32.97 -13.89 4.18
N ASP A 489 -33.16 -14.96 4.93
CA ASP A 489 -34.09 -15.06 6.04
C ASP A 489 -33.28 -15.20 7.35
N PRO A 490 -33.20 -14.15 8.19
CA PRO A 490 -32.39 -14.18 9.42
C PRO A 490 -32.79 -15.27 10.42
N SER A 491 -33.96 -15.87 10.26
CA SER A 491 -34.41 -16.96 11.14
C SER A 491 -33.92 -18.34 10.72
N THR A 492 -33.47 -18.48 9.46
CA THR A 492 -33.06 -19.76 8.89
C THR A 492 -31.66 -19.72 8.28
N ASP A 493 -31.19 -18.57 7.86
CA ASP A 493 -29.87 -18.39 7.26
C ASP A 493 -28.91 -17.87 8.35
N THR A 494 -28.34 -18.81 9.10
CA THR A 494 -27.41 -18.58 10.20
C THR A 494 -26.04 -19.20 9.92
N PHE A 495 -25.04 -18.88 10.72
CA PHE A 495 -23.69 -19.46 10.55
C PHE A 495 -23.68 -20.98 10.64
N ALA A 496 -24.63 -21.62 11.36
CA ALA A 496 -24.81 -23.08 11.35
C ALA A 496 -25.13 -23.63 9.94
N THR A 497 -25.76 -22.84 9.09
CA THR A 497 -26.16 -23.22 7.72
C THR A 497 -25.15 -22.80 6.66
N GLN A 498 -24.11 -22.04 7.06
CA GLN A 498 -23.07 -21.56 6.16
C GLN A 498 -22.23 -22.72 5.62
N ARG A 499 -21.80 -22.59 4.36
CA ARG A 499 -20.87 -23.49 3.67
C ARG A 499 -19.68 -22.71 3.18
N HIS A 500 -18.55 -23.39 3.03
CA HIS A 500 -17.28 -22.75 2.66
C HIS A 500 -16.60 -23.52 1.51
N LEU A 501 -15.92 -22.76 0.65
CA LEU A 501 -15.05 -23.26 -0.40
C LEU A 501 -13.83 -22.33 -0.48
N THR A 502 -12.64 -22.89 -0.38
CA THR A 502 -11.39 -22.13 -0.57
C THR A 502 -10.70 -22.57 -1.84
N LEU A 503 -10.30 -21.61 -2.66
CA LEU A 503 -9.49 -21.81 -3.86
C LEU A 503 -8.25 -20.92 -3.80
N GLU A 504 -7.19 -21.32 -4.52
CA GLU A 504 -5.91 -20.60 -4.58
C GLU A 504 -5.45 -20.36 -6.01
N LEU A 505 -4.87 -19.18 -6.26
CA LEU A 505 -4.15 -18.87 -7.49
C LEU A 505 -2.64 -18.98 -7.27
N PRO A 506 -1.91 -19.57 -8.21
CA PRO A 506 -0.46 -19.72 -8.13
C PRO A 506 0.28 -18.38 -8.27
N ALA A 507 1.55 -18.36 -7.88
CA ALA A 507 2.36 -17.14 -7.81
C ALA A 507 2.52 -16.44 -9.16
N ASP A 508 2.68 -17.17 -10.25
CA ASP A 508 2.84 -16.63 -11.61
C ASP A 508 1.62 -15.83 -12.09
N VAL A 509 0.42 -16.18 -11.62
CA VAL A 509 -0.82 -15.42 -11.85
C VAL A 509 -0.97 -14.31 -10.82
N THR A 510 -0.67 -14.58 -9.55
CA THR A 510 -0.88 -13.64 -8.45
C THR A 510 0.03 -12.41 -8.54
N VAL A 511 1.33 -12.58 -8.83
CA VAL A 511 2.30 -11.47 -8.88
C VAL A 511 1.85 -10.35 -9.82
N PRO A 512 1.47 -10.59 -11.09
CA PRO A 512 0.99 -9.51 -11.97
C PRO A 512 -0.25 -8.79 -11.46
N LEU A 513 -1.16 -9.48 -10.76
CA LEU A 513 -2.39 -8.88 -10.19
C LEU A 513 -2.07 -7.90 -9.05
N LEU A 514 -1.00 -8.16 -8.29
CA LEU A 514 -0.60 -7.35 -7.14
C LEU A 514 0.35 -6.19 -7.51
N THR A 515 1.05 -6.28 -8.63
CA THR A 515 2.14 -5.35 -8.97
C THR A 515 1.92 -4.66 -10.31
N ARG A 516 2.07 -5.38 -11.39
CA ARG A 516 2.09 -4.82 -12.75
C ARG A 516 0.77 -4.18 -13.16
N LEU A 517 -0.36 -4.85 -12.92
CA LEU A 517 -1.67 -4.32 -13.32
C LEU A 517 -2.09 -3.09 -12.53
N PRO A 518 -2.01 -3.06 -11.18
CA PRO A 518 -2.25 -1.83 -10.44
C PRO A 518 -1.37 -0.66 -10.91
N ALA A 519 -0.08 -0.91 -11.18
CA ALA A 519 0.84 0.11 -11.68
C ALA A 519 0.48 0.59 -13.10
N ALA A 520 0.15 -0.34 -14.02
CA ALA A 520 -0.19 -0.02 -15.42
C ALA A 520 -1.45 0.84 -15.55
N PHE A 521 -2.43 0.64 -14.66
CA PHE A 521 -3.68 1.40 -14.65
C PHE A 521 -3.73 2.48 -13.56
N ARG A 522 -2.62 2.78 -12.86
CA ARG A 522 -2.57 3.71 -11.72
C ARG A 522 -3.68 3.43 -10.69
N GLY A 523 -3.98 2.15 -10.50
CA GLY A 523 -5.04 1.63 -9.66
C GLY A 523 -4.53 0.98 -8.38
N ARG A 524 -5.47 0.41 -7.63
CA ARG A 524 -5.22 -0.40 -6.43
C ARG A 524 -5.43 -1.89 -6.76
N VAL A 525 -4.94 -2.78 -5.92
CA VAL A 525 -5.18 -4.23 -6.05
C VAL A 525 -6.68 -4.54 -6.10
N ASN A 526 -7.49 -3.87 -5.28
CA ASN A 526 -8.95 -4.04 -5.26
C ASN A 526 -9.61 -3.70 -6.60
N ASP A 527 -9.09 -2.72 -7.35
CA ASP A 527 -9.64 -2.37 -8.67
C ASP A 527 -9.53 -3.55 -9.64
N VAL A 528 -8.42 -4.30 -9.56
CA VAL A 528 -8.16 -5.47 -10.42
C VAL A 528 -8.96 -6.69 -9.96
N LEU A 529 -8.99 -6.98 -8.65
CA LEU A 529 -9.71 -8.12 -8.09
C LEU A 529 -11.21 -7.98 -8.31
N LEU A 530 -11.76 -6.80 -8.09
CA LEU A 530 -13.18 -6.48 -8.30
C LEU A 530 -13.56 -6.43 -9.78
N ALA A 531 -12.65 -6.01 -10.68
CA ALA A 531 -12.89 -6.12 -12.12
C ALA A 531 -13.07 -7.59 -12.55
N GLY A 532 -12.20 -8.47 -12.03
CA GLY A 532 -12.34 -9.92 -12.25
C GLY A 532 -13.64 -10.48 -11.67
N LEU A 533 -14.02 -10.06 -10.45
CA LEU A 533 -15.26 -10.51 -9.80
C LEU A 533 -16.51 -10.03 -10.56
N ALA A 534 -16.54 -8.77 -10.98
CA ALA A 534 -17.63 -8.23 -11.77
C ALA A 534 -17.79 -8.98 -13.10
N LEU A 535 -16.69 -9.30 -13.79
CA LEU A 535 -16.71 -10.15 -15.01
C LEU A 535 -17.31 -11.52 -14.74
N ALA A 536 -16.90 -12.17 -13.65
CA ALA A 536 -17.38 -13.53 -13.30
C ALA A 536 -18.88 -13.52 -12.97
N VAL A 537 -19.32 -12.60 -12.09
CA VAL A 537 -20.73 -12.51 -11.70
C VAL A 537 -21.62 -12.20 -12.90
N THR A 538 -21.24 -11.22 -13.74
CA THR A 538 -22.02 -10.87 -14.93
C THR A 538 -22.11 -12.03 -15.93
N ARG A 539 -21.07 -12.84 -16.06
CA ARG A 539 -21.08 -14.07 -16.88
C ARG A 539 -22.03 -15.12 -16.33
N CYS A 540 -21.92 -15.44 -15.04
CA CYS A 540 -22.69 -16.53 -14.43
C CYS A 540 -24.17 -16.17 -14.27
N THR A 541 -24.50 -14.89 -14.03
CA THR A 541 -25.88 -14.44 -13.80
C THR A 541 -26.56 -13.90 -15.05
N GLY A 542 -25.82 -13.53 -16.08
CA GLY A 542 -26.34 -12.82 -17.26
C GLY A 542 -26.73 -11.36 -16.98
N GLN A 543 -26.48 -10.84 -15.77
CA GLN A 543 -26.75 -9.45 -15.43
C GLN A 543 -25.65 -8.56 -16.01
N ARG A 544 -25.97 -7.29 -16.27
CA ARG A 544 -24.99 -6.32 -16.80
C ARG A 544 -24.06 -5.77 -15.72
N GLU A 545 -24.50 -5.71 -14.49
CA GLU A 545 -23.81 -5.12 -13.37
C GLU A 545 -23.99 -5.97 -12.11
N VAL A 546 -23.10 -5.82 -11.16
CA VAL A 546 -23.15 -6.48 -9.87
C VAL A 546 -23.28 -5.43 -8.75
N LEU A 547 -24.21 -5.65 -7.83
CA LEU A 547 -24.31 -4.92 -6.57
C LEU A 547 -23.68 -5.78 -5.47
N LEU A 548 -22.70 -5.23 -4.76
CA LEU A 548 -22.05 -5.90 -3.64
C LEU A 548 -21.71 -4.92 -2.53
N ASP A 549 -21.58 -5.45 -1.31
CA ASP A 549 -20.96 -4.72 -0.21
C ASP A 549 -19.44 -4.89 -0.27
N LEU A 550 -18.74 -3.77 -0.19
CA LEU A 550 -17.28 -3.71 -0.11
C LEU A 550 -16.86 -3.38 1.32
N GLU A 551 -15.99 -4.21 1.86
CA GLU A 551 -15.40 -3.98 3.16
C GLU A 551 -14.12 -3.15 3.05
N GLY A 552 -13.97 -2.17 3.95
CA GLY A 552 -12.81 -1.30 4.05
C GLY A 552 -12.25 -1.28 5.47
N HIS A 553 -11.01 -0.80 5.63
CA HIS A 553 -10.35 -0.73 6.94
C HIS A 553 -10.90 0.36 7.86
N GLY A 554 -11.64 1.34 7.36
CA GLY A 554 -12.34 2.37 8.13
C GLY A 554 -11.46 3.39 8.87
N ARG A 555 -10.16 3.43 8.58
CA ARG A 555 -9.20 4.38 9.19
C ARG A 555 -8.87 5.50 8.22
N GLU A 556 -9.92 6.06 7.60
CA GLU A 556 -9.80 7.14 6.63
C GLU A 556 -9.41 8.45 7.34
N GLU A 557 -8.55 9.25 6.72
CA GLU A 557 -8.12 10.56 7.24
C GLU A 557 -9.20 11.65 7.02
N ILE A 558 -10.42 11.40 7.57
CA ILE A 558 -11.54 12.35 7.43
C ILE A 558 -11.47 13.54 8.40
N PHE A 559 -10.62 13.45 9.42
CA PHE A 559 -10.39 14.54 10.39
C PHE A 559 -8.89 14.86 10.46
N PRO A 560 -8.49 16.09 10.18
CA PRO A 560 -7.06 16.47 10.11
C PRO A 560 -6.35 16.42 11.48
N ASP A 561 -7.10 16.43 12.58
CA ASP A 561 -6.62 16.42 13.96
C ASP A 561 -6.69 15.03 14.62
N VAL A 562 -7.14 14.00 13.91
CA VAL A 562 -7.25 12.61 14.39
C VAL A 562 -6.14 11.76 13.80
N ASP A 563 -5.48 10.99 14.65
CA ASP A 563 -4.46 10.02 14.27
C ASP A 563 -4.81 8.64 14.81
N LEU A 564 -5.18 7.72 13.93
CA LEU A 564 -5.61 6.36 14.26
C LEU A 564 -4.49 5.32 14.05
N SER A 565 -3.26 5.74 13.77
CA SER A 565 -2.16 4.84 13.42
C SER A 565 -1.83 3.82 14.53
N ARG A 566 -2.06 4.19 15.79
CA ARG A 566 -1.84 3.34 16.98
C ARG A 566 -3.11 2.98 17.72
N THR A 567 -4.29 3.35 17.20
CA THR A 567 -5.56 3.10 17.90
C THR A 567 -6.06 1.69 17.60
N VAL A 568 -6.20 0.89 18.63
CA VAL A 568 -6.84 -0.43 18.55
C VAL A 568 -8.36 -0.27 18.63
N GLY A 569 -9.11 -1.07 17.88
CA GLY A 569 -10.57 -1.04 17.84
C GLY A 569 -11.16 -1.67 16.59
N TRP A 570 -12.47 -1.70 16.48
CA TRP A 570 -13.17 -2.15 15.29
C TRP A 570 -13.58 -0.97 14.42
N PHE A 571 -12.78 -0.71 13.39
CA PHE A 571 -12.95 0.44 12.47
C PHE A 571 -13.60 0.07 11.15
N THR A 572 -13.69 -1.22 10.83
CA THR A 572 -14.22 -1.71 9.55
C THR A 572 -15.40 -0.90 9.05
N THR A 573 -15.37 -0.56 7.77
CA THR A 573 -16.49 0.04 7.04
C THR A 573 -17.07 -0.97 6.06
N ILE A 574 -18.39 -0.97 5.91
CA ILE A 574 -19.10 -1.74 4.88
C ILE A 574 -19.93 -0.75 4.09
N HIS A 575 -19.85 -0.80 2.77
CA HIS A 575 -20.62 0.07 1.91
C HIS A 575 -20.95 -0.57 0.56
N PRO A 576 -22.12 -0.28 -0.02
CA PRO A 576 -22.53 -0.86 -1.28
C PRO A 576 -21.79 -0.20 -2.45
N VAL A 577 -21.37 -1.04 -3.40
CA VAL A 577 -20.84 -0.60 -4.70
C VAL A 577 -21.59 -1.31 -5.83
N ARG A 578 -21.79 -0.60 -6.93
CA ARG A 578 -22.40 -1.15 -8.15
C ARG A 578 -21.39 -1.11 -9.26
N LEU A 579 -20.99 -2.29 -9.76
CA LEU A 579 -19.90 -2.46 -10.70
C LEU A 579 -20.42 -2.99 -12.04
N ASP A 580 -20.16 -2.25 -13.12
CA ASP A 580 -20.39 -2.65 -14.51
C ASP A 580 -19.03 -2.78 -15.20
N PRO A 581 -18.52 -4.00 -15.45
CA PRO A 581 -17.23 -4.21 -16.13
C PRO A 581 -17.31 -3.88 -17.63
N GLY A 582 -18.49 -3.61 -18.17
CA GLY A 582 -18.76 -3.46 -19.60
C GLY A 582 -18.90 -4.80 -20.33
N PRO A 583 -19.14 -4.76 -21.65
CA PRO A 583 -19.23 -5.98 -22.47
C PRO A 583 -17.93 -6.76 -22.41
N ALA A 584 -18.01 -8.09 -22.22
CA ALA A 584 -16.86 -8.95 -22.07
C ALA A 584 -16.78 -10.01 -23.17
N ASP A 585 -15.63 -10.10 -23.82
CA ASP A 585 -15.26 -11.24 -24.66
C ASP A 585 -14.41 -12.21 -23.84
N TRP A 586 -14.98 -13.34 -23.44
CA TRP A 586 -14.31 -14.36 -22.64
C TRP A 586 -13.29 -15.19 -23.43
N THR A 587 -13.30 -15.10 -24.76
CA THR A 587 -12.28 -15.72 -25.60
C THR A 587 -11.02 -14.88 -25.71
N ASP A 588 -11.12 -13.59 -25.38
CA ASP A 588 -10.02 -12.62 -25.40
C ASP A 588 -9.94 -11.80 -24.09
N LEU A 589 -9.95 -12.48 -22.96
CA LEU A 589 -9.82 -11.86 -21.64
C LEU A 589 -8.51 -11.06 -21.46
N PRO A 590 -7.33 -11.50 -21.99
CA PRO A 590 -6.10 -10.70 -21.92
C PRO A 590 -6.11 -9.43 -22.78
N GLY A 591 -7.04 -9.33 -23.73
CA GLY A 591 -7.13 -8.24 -24.70
C GLY A 591 -7.90 -6.99 -24.19
N PRO A 592 -8.66 -6.33 -25.07
CA PRO A 592 -9.40 -5.10 -24.76
C PRO A 592 -10.41 -5.25 -23.62
N THR A 593 -10.92 -6.47 -23.38
CA THR A 593 -11.83 -6.77 -22.27
C THR A 593 -11.19 -6.46 -20.92
N ALA A 594 -9.92 -6.85 -20.70
CA ALA A 594 -9.18 -6.61 -19.47
C ALA A 594 -9.06 -5.10 -19.18
N ALA A 595 -8.53 -4.35 -20.13
CA ALA A 595 -8.33 -2.91 -19.98
C ALA A 595 -9.65 -2.19 -19.67
N ARG A 596 -10.71 -2.52 -20.42
CA ARG A 596 -12.03 -1.93 -20.22
C ARG A 596 -12.58 -2.21 -18.83
N ALA A 597 -12.56 -3.48 -18.39
CA ALA A 597 -13.10 -3.86 -17.10
C ALA A 597 -12.35 -3.17 -15.95
N ILE A 598 -11.01 -3.15 -15.98
CA ILE A 598 -10.19 -2.51 -14.96
C ILE A 598 -10.47 -0.99 -14.93
N LYS A 599 -10.46 -0.30 -16.08
CA LYS A 599 -10.73 1.14 -16.17
C LYS A 599 -12.10 1.50 -15.63
N ARG A 600 -13.16 0.78 -16.04
CA ARG A 600 -14.53 1.05 -15.61
C ARG A 600 -14.72 0.83 -14.12
N VAL A 601 -14.27 -0.31 -13.61
CA VAL A 601 -14.39 -0.63 -12.17
C VAL A 601 -13.58 0.35 -11.32
N LYS A 602 -12.36 0.70 -11.73
CA LYS A 602 -11.56 1.74 -11.06
C LYS A 602 -12.32 3.06 -10.93
N GLU A 603 -12.90 3.58 -12.03
CA GLU A 603 -13.64 4.85 -12.00
C GLU A 603 -14.90 4.77 -11.14
N GLN A 604 -15.60 3.64 -11.16
CA GLN A 604 -16.80 3.42 -10.32
C GLN A 604 -16.42 3.41 -8.83
N LEU A 605 -15.31 2.79 -8.47
CA LEU A 605 -14.80 2.81 -7.09
C LEU A 605 -14.32 4.22 -6.68
N ARG A 606 -13.67 4.95 -7.58
CA ARG A 606 -13.26 6.35 -7.32
C ARG A 606 -14.45 7.31 -7.18
N ALA A 607 -15.58 7.01 -7.81
CA ALA A 607 -16.80 7.79 -7.68
C ALA A 607 -17.52 7.60 -6.34
N THR A 608 -17.10 6.64 -5.52
CA THR A 608 -17.64 6.39 -4.18
C THR A 608 -17.27 7.53 -3.23
N PRO A 609 -18.23 8.26 -2.63
CA PRO A 609 -17.94 9.37 -1.74
C PRO A 609 -17.14 8.94 -0.51
N GLY A 610 -16.02 9.64 -0.23
CA GLY A 610 -15.25 9.46 1.01
C GLY A 610 -14.82 8.02 1.29
N GLU A 611 -14.43 7.26 0.26
CA GLU A 611 -14.02 5.85 0.37
C GLU A 611 -15.12 4.96 1.04
N GLY A 612 -16.38 5.36 0.96
CA GLY A 612 -17.52 4.59 1.46
C GLY A 612 -17.94 4.83 2.91
N ILE A 613 -17.13 5.52 3.71
CA ILE A 613 -17.43 5.74 5.15
C ILE A 613 -18.79 6.43 5.39
N GLY A 614 -19.23 7.29 4.45
CA GLY A 614 -20.49 8.02 4.52
C GLY A 614 -21.71 7.11 4.58
N TYR A 615 -21.68 5.95 3.93
CA TYR A 615 -22.81 5.01 3.95
C TYR A 615 -23.15 4.54 5.37
N GLY A 616 -22.16 4.03 6.10
CA GLY A 616 -22.35 3.55 7.47
C GLY A 616 -22.84 4.66 8.42
N LEU A 617 -22.29 5.88 8.25
CA LEU A 617 -22.73 7.05 9.02
C LEU A 617 -24.22 7.37 8.79
N LEU A 618 -24.65 7.37 7.54
CA LEU A 618 -26.04 7.69 7.17
C LEU A 618 -27.00 6.54 7.45
N ARG A 619 -26.55 5.30 7.29
CA ARG A 619 -27.39 4.09 7.49
C ARG A 619 -27.65 3.80 8.96
N HIS A 620 -26.68 4.06 9.85
CA HIS A 620 -26.74 3.60 11.22
C HIS A 620 -26.74 4.74 12.26
N LEU A 621 -26.10 5.88 11.99
CA LEU A 621 -25.95 6.95 12.99
C LEU A 621 -26.85 8.15 12.77
N ASN A 622 -27.35 8.39 11.56
CA ASN A 622 -28.23 9.51 11.28
C ASN A 622 -29.70 9.05 11.28
N PRO A 623 -30.55 9.45 12.25
CA PRO A 623 -31.89 8.92 12.42
C PRO A 623 -32.89 9.28 11.29
N VAL A 624 -32.57 10.28 10.48
CA VAL A 624 -33.37 10.70 9.34
C VAL A 624 -33.11 9.81 8.13
N THR A 625 -31.83 9.72 7.73
CA THR A 625 -31.41 8.95 6.55
C THR A 625 -31.41 7.44 6.78
N ALA A 626 -31.19 6.98 8.02
CA ALA A 626 -31.26 5.57 8.38
C ALA A 626 -32.59 4.92 8.03
N ARG A 627 -33.73 5.65 8.22
CA ARG A 627 -35.07 5.15 7.87
C ARG A 627 -35.26 4.96 6.37
N GLU A 628 -34.64 5.78 5.57
CA GLU A 628 -34.70 5.70 4.11
C GLU A 628 -33.83 4.58 3.59
N LEU A 629 -32.58 4.53 4.03
CA LEU A 629 -31.63 3.48 3.64
C LEU A 629 -32.03 2.09 4.16
N ALA A 630 -32.72 2.00 5.31
CA ALA A 630 -33.26 0.73 5.82
C ALA A 630 -34.37 0.12 4.93
N ARG A 631 -34.97 0.89 4.03
CA ARG A 631 -35.97 0.40 3.07
C ARG A 631 -35.35 -0.11 1.78
N CYS A 632 -34.06 0.22 1.56
CA CYS A 632 -33.34 -0.26 0.41
C CYS A 632 -32.94 -1.74 0.63
N PRO A 633 -32.86 -2.54 -0.45
CA PRO A 633 -32.40 -3.92 -0.35
C PRO A 633 -30.94 -3.97 0.10
N VAL A 634 -30.58 -5.01 0.88
CA VAL A 634 -29.22 -5.31 1.25
C VAL A 634 -28.54 -6.05 0.10
N PRO A 635 -27.29 -5.74 -0.28
CA PRO A 635 -26.54 -6.52 -1.24
C PRO A 635 -26.40 -7.98 -0.80
N GLU A 636 -26.57 -8.92 -1.73
CA GLU A 636 -26.44 -10.36 -1.41
C GLU A 636 -25.01 -10.85 -1.38
N LEU A 637 -24.12 -10.16 -2.07
CA LEU A 637 -22.68 -10.45 -2.19
C LEU A 637 -21.86 -9.46 -1.37
N ALA A 638 -20.91 -9.96 -0.60
CA ALA A 638 -19.87 -9.14 0.00
C ALA A 638 -18.49 -9.54 -0.52
N PHE A 639 -17.58 -8.58 -0.58
CA PHE A 639 -16.18 -8.79 -0.93
C PHE A 639 -15.26 -8.07 0.05
N ASN A 640 -14.25 -8.82 0.52
CA ASN A 640 -13.18 -8.30 1.37
C ASN A 640 -11.82 -8.80 0.86
N TYR A 641 -10.84 -7.90 0.76
CA TYR A 641 -9.45 -8.26 0.53
C TYR A 641 -8.59 -7.88 1.75
N LEU A 642 -8.16 -8.88 2.49
CA LEU A 642 -7.43 -8.76 3.75
C LEU A 642 -5.95 -8.35 3.60
N GLY A 643 -5.50 -8.15 2.33
CA GLY A 643 -4.13 -7.77 2.03
C GLY A 643 -3.16 -8.95 2.05
N ARG A 644 -1.87 -8.65 2.32
CA ARG A 644 -0.79 -9.64 2.36
C ARG A 644 -0.55 -10.11 3.78
N VAL A 645 -0.38 -11.41 3.94
CA VAL A 645 -0.11 -12.09 5.21
C VAL A 645 1.17 -12.90 5.05
N GLU A 646 2.11 -12.72 5.98
CA GLU A 646 3.34 -13.51 6.03
C GLU A 646 3.00 -14.98 6.37
N ALA A 647 3.66 -15.90 5.68
CA ALA A 647 3.56 -17.32 6.01
C ALA A 647 4.20 -17.60 7.38
N ALA A 648 3.75 -18.68 8.03
CA ALA A 648 4.38 -19.17 9.25
C ALA A 648 5.86 -19.48 8.98
N THR A 649 6.75 -18.74 9.62
CA THR A 649 8.22 -18.88 9.45
C THR A 649 8.84 -19.91 10.39
N GLY A 650 8.08 -20.39 11.38
CA GLY A 650 8.59 -21.23 12.47
C GLY A 650 9.42 -20.44 13.52
N ALA A 651 9.51 -19.12 13.36
CA ALA A 651 10.15 -18.27 14.36
C ALA A 651 9.21 -17.98 15.52
N ASP A 652 9.76 -17.76 16.70
CA ASP A 652 8.97 -17.33 17.86
C ASP A 652 8.34 -15.95 17.60
N TRP A 653 7.13 -15.75 18.10
CA TRP A 653 6.27 -14.58 17.91
C TRP A 653 5.81 -14.36 16.46
N SER A 654 5.94 -15.38 15.60
CA SER A 654 5.32 -15.41 14.27
C SER A 654 4.03 -16.23 14.26
N PRO A 655 3.17 -16.09 13.24
CA PRO A 655 1.99 -16.94 13.08
C PRO A 655 2.36 -18.42 13.13
N ALA A 656 1.59 -19.20 13.88
CA ALA A 656 1.80 -20.63 14.01
C ALA A 656 1.22 -21.40 12.81
N PRO A 657 1.80 -22.55 12.43
CA PRO A 657 1.25 -23.39 11.35
C PRO A 657 -0.20 -23.82 11.60
N GLU A 658 -0.59 -23.97 12.86
CA GLU A 658 -1.92 -24.41 13.30
C GLU A 658 -2.99 -23.29 13.26
N SER A 659 -2.66 -22.09 12.78
CA SER A 659 -3.59 -20.94 12.70
C SER A 659 -4.87 -21.25 11.90
N GLU A 660 -4.80 -22.17 10.95
CA GLU A 660 -5.97 -22.59 10.15
C GLU A 660 -6.98 -23.44 10.93
N ALA A 661 -6.56 -24.03 12.06
CA ALA A 661 -7.40 -24.93 12.87
C ALA A 661 -8.41 -24.17 13.75
N VAL A 662 -8.32 -22.85 13.87
CA VAL A 662 -9.03 -22.05 14.88
C VAL A 662 -10.56 -21.98 14.67
N GLY A 663 -11.04 -22.22 13.45
CA GLY A 663 -12.46 -22.16 13.09
C GLY A 663 -13.05 -20.73 13.05
N GLY A 664 -14.36 -20.62 12.84
CA GLY A 664 -15.09 -19.35 12.80
C GLY A 664 -15.13 -18.62 14.15
N GLY A 665 -15.23 -17.30 14.09
CA GLY A 665 -15.28 -16.43 15.28
C GLY A 665 -16.68 -15.96 15.65
N HIS A 666 -17.71 -16.80 15.51
CA HIS A 666 -19.12 -16.44 15.72
C HIS A 666 -19.92 -17.62 16.27
N ALA A 667 -21.07 -17.31 16.85
CA ALA A 667 -22.05 -18.32 17.29
C ALA A 667 -22.80 -18.91 16.09
N ASP A 668 -23.19 -20.17 16.16
CA ASP A 668 -23.88 -20.89 15.09
C ASP A 668 -25.26 -20.31 14.76
N ASP A 669 -25.95 -19.76 15.74
CA ASP A 669 -27.30 -19.17 15.65
C ASP A 669 -27.30 -17.65 15.34
N LEU A 670 -26.14 -17.03 15.16
CA LEU A 670 -26.04 -15.67 14.61
C LEU A 670 -26.45 -15.68 13.15
N ALA A 671 -27.29 -14.74 12.74
CA ALA A 671 -27.75 -14.61 11.34
C ALA A 671 -26.60 -14.25 10.39
N LEU A 672 -26.64 -14.81 9.18
CA LEU A 672 -25.67 -14.44 8.13
C LEU A 672 -25.91 -13.00 7.67
N PRO A 673 -24.85 -12.19 7.54
CA PRO A 673 -24.97 -10.82 7.03
C PRO A 673 -25.19 -10.77 5.51
N HIS A 674 -24.65 -11.73 4.77
CA HIS A 674 -24.75 -11.80 3.31
C HIS A 674 -25.05 -13.25 2.85
N ALA A 675 -25.72 -13.35 1.71
CA ALA A 675 -26.03 -14.64 1.10
C ALA A 675 -24.78 -15.34 0.54
N LEU A 676 -23.79 -14.53 0.14
CA LEU A 676 -22.50 -14.96 -0.38
C LEU A 676 -21.43 -13.96 0.01
N GLU A 677 -20.32 -14.42 0.55
CA GLU A 677 -19.16 -13.62 0.94
C GLU A 677 -17.89 -14.16 0.27
N VAL A 678 -17.01 -13.25 -0.13
CA VAL A 678 -15.69 -13.56 -0.67
C VAL A 678 -14.64 -12.87 0.17
N ASN A 679 -13.93 -13.64 0.97
CA ASN A 679 -12.79 -13.19 1.75
C ASN A 679 -11.50 -13.63 1.04
N ALA A 680 -10.77 -12.69 0.47
CA ALA A 680 -9.53 -12.94 -0.24
C ALA A 680 -8.32 -12.42 0.54
N LEU A 681 -7.20 -13.14 0.47
CA LEU A 681 -5.92 -12.73 1.05
C LEU A 681 -4.76 -13.21 0.19
N THR A 682 -3.62 -12.57 0.30
CA THR A 682 -2.39 -13.03 -0.34
C THR A 682 -1.45 -13.57 0.71
N ARG A 683 -1.02 -14.83 0.55
CA ARG A 683 -0.02 -15.48 1.41
C ARG A 683 1.36 -15.35 0.77
N ASP A 684 2.31 -14.79 1.51
CA ASP A 684 3.71 -14.72 1.08
C ASP A 684 4.42 -16.03 1.42
N LEU A 685 4.54 -16.92 0.42
CA LEU A 685 5.20 -18.20 0.52
C LEU A 685 6.62 -18.14 -0.05
N PRO A 686 7.52 -19.08 0.30
CA PRO A 686 8.89 -19.10 -0.23
C PRO A 686 8.99 -19.22 -1.75
N ASP A 687 8.00 -19.81 -2.39
CA ASP A 687 7.89 -19.99 -3.86
C ASP A 687 7.14 -18.82 -4.54
N GLY A 688 6.76 -17.80 -3.79
CA GLY A 688 6.08 -16.59 -4.25
C GLY A 688 4.69 -16.40 -3.65
N PRO A 689 4.10 -15.20 -3.79
CA PRO A 689 2.81 -14.86 -3.21
C PRO A 689 1.67 -15.62 -3.92
N ARG A 690 0.76 -16.19 -3.16
CA ARG A 690 -0.46 -16.86 -3.66
C ARG A 690 -1.71 -16.16 -3.18
N LEU A 691 -2.65 -15.91 -4.08
CA LEU A 691 -3.96 -15.37 -3.73
C LEU A 691 -4.86 -16.53 -3.31
N SER A 692 -5.28 -16.55 -2.06
CA SER A 692 -6.26 -17.49 -1.51
C SER A 692 -7.58 -16.76 -1.33
N ALA A 693 -8.69 -17.40 -1.71
CA ALA A 693 -10.02 -16.85 -1.57
C ALA A 693 -10.98 -17.89 -0.98
N THR A 694 -11.57 -17.53 0.15
CA THR A 694 -12.62 -18.30 0.81
C THR A 694 -13.98 -17.72 0.47
N TRP A 695 -14.80 -18.54 -0.17
CA TRP A 695 -16.19 -18.29 -0.49
C TRP A 695 -17.05 -18.88 0.62
N SER A 696 -17.91 -18.07 1.22
CA SER A 696 -18.83 -18.48 2.27
C SER A 696 -20.25 -18.16 1.84
N TRP A 697 -21.19 -19.08 1.97
CA TRP A 697 -22.56 -18.86 1.48
C TRP A 697 -23.64 -19.51 2.34
N ALA A 698 -24.85 -18.96 2.26
CA ALA A 698 -26.04 -19.56 2.84
C ALA A 698 -26.41 -20.83 2.08
N GLY A 699 -26.19 -22.02 2.69
CA GLY A 699 -26.39 -23.32 2.06
C GLY A 699 -27.83 -23.61 1.59
N ARG A 700 -28.82 -22.86 2.10
CA ARG A 700 -30.20 -22.92 1.62
C ARG A 700 -30.40 -22.22 0.27
N LEU A 701 -29.63 -21.15 0.00
CA LEU A 701 -29.79 -20.31 -1.19
C LEU A 701 -28.95 -20.78 -2.36
N TYR A 702 -27.77 -21.32 -2.10
CA TYR A 702 -26.82 -21.73 -3.13
C TYR A 702 -26.30 -23.15 -2.88
N GLY A 703 -26.20 -23.94 -3.94
CA GLY A 703 -25.46 -25.19 -3.94
C GLY A 703 -23.95 -24.97 -4.12
N GLU A 704 -23.14 -25.92 -3.63
CA GLU A 704 -21.67 -25.85 -3.76
C GLU A 704 -21.23 -25.73 -5.22
N GLU A 705 -21.87 -26.47 -6.15
CA GLU A 705 -21.52 -26.47 -7.57
C GLU A 705 -21.68 -25.08 -8.20
N GLN A 706 -22.74 -24.34 -7.84
CA GLN A 706 -22.99 -22.98 -8.32
C GLN A 706 -21.94 -22.00 -7.81
N VAL A 707 -21.55 -22.10 -6.53
CA VAL A 707 -20.53 -21.24 -5.94
C VAL A 707 -19.15 -21.58 -6.51
N ARG A 708 -18.87 -22.85 -6.71
CA ARG A 708 -17.63 -23.34 -7.34
C ARG A 708 -17.49 -22.81 -8.77
N GLU A 709 -18.56 -22.90 -9.58
CA GLU A 709 -18.57 -22.35 -10.94
C GLU A 709 -18.26 -20.86 -10.96
N LEU A 710 -18.85 -20.08 -10.03
CA LEU A 710 -18.59 -18.64 -9.90
C LEU A 710 -17.14 -18.37 -9.47
N ALA A 711 -16.64 -19.12 -8.51
CA ALA A 711 -15.27 -18.96 -8.00
C ALA A 711 -14.22 -19.31 -9.08
N GLU A 712 -14.44 -20.38 -9.85
CA GLU A 712 -13.59 -20.76 -10.98
C GLU A 712 -13.68 -19.76 -12.13
N ALA A 713 -14.87 -19.18 -12.38
CA ALA A 713 -15.04 -18.12 -13.36
C ALA A 713 -14.25 -16.86 -12.93
N TRP A 714 -14.27 -16.52 -11.65
CA TRP A 714 -13.46 -15.42 -11.12
C TRP A 714 -11.96 -15.66 -11.31
N PHE A 715 -11.48 -16.84 -10.96
CA PHE A 715 -10.06 -17.19 -11.14
C PHE A 715 -9.66 -17.26 -12.61
N THR A 716 -10.58 -17.68 -13.50
CA THR A 716 -10.38 -17.60 -14.95
C THR A 716 -10.25 -16.16 -15.42
N ALA A 717 -11.13 -15.27 -14.93
CA ALA A 717 -11.04 -13.84 -15.22
C ALA A 717 -9.71 -13.25 -14.73
N LEU A 718 -9.32 -13.50 -13.47
CA LEU A 718 -8.05 -13.02 -12.91
C LEU A 718 -6.84 -13.55 -13.69
N THR A 719 -6.87 -14.82 -14.10
CA THR A 719 -5.82 -15.41 -14.95
C THR A 719 -5.76 -14.73 -16.31
N GLY A 720 -6.89 -14.38 -16.89
CA GLY A 720 -6.96 -13.59 -18.13
C GLY A 720 -6.37 -12.20 -17.94
N LEU A 721 -6.83 -11.49 -16.88
CA LEU A 721 -6.32 -10.17 -16.54
C LEU A 721 -4.80 -10.19 -16.28
N SER A 722 -4.27 -11.19 -15.57
CA SER A 722 -2.84 -11.29 -15.27
C SER A 722 -1.95 -11.37 -16.51
N ARG A 723 -2.47 -11.77 -17.65
CA ARG A 723 -1.76 -11.86 -18.94
C ARG A 723 -1.85 -10.57 -19.77
N HIS A 724 -2.71 -9.64 -19.38
CA HIS A 724 -2.82 -8.35 -20.08
C HIS A 724 -1.51 -7.56 -19.95
N THR A 725 -0.99 -7.04 -21.07
CA THR A 725 0.30 -6.32 -21.12
C THR A 725 0.15 -4.83 -21.39
N GLY A 726 -1.06 -4.37 -21.70
CA GLY A 726 -1.37 -2.96 -21.93
C GLY A 726 -1.43 -2.15 -20.64
N ASP A 727 -1.48 -0.87 -20.79
CA ASP A 727 -1.72 0.14 -19.76
C ASP A 727 -2.88 1.03 -20.16
N GLY A 728 -3.23 2.00 -19.34
CA GLY A 728 -4.23 2.99 -19.72
C GLY A 728 -4.56 3.97 -18.62
N LEU A 729 -4.84 5.19 -19.04
CA LEU A 729 -5.30 6.27 -18.19
C LEU A 729 -6.81 6.22 -18.06
N THR A 730 -7.28 6.76 -16.94
CA THR A 730 -8.69 6.99 -16.67
C THR A 730 -8.93 8.45 -16.30
N PRO A 731 -10.17 8.98 -16.34
CA PRO A 731 -10.46 10.36 -15.98
C PRO A 731 -9.88 10.79 -14.63
N SER A 732 -9.92 9.92 -13.63
CA SER A 732 -9.39 10.21 -12.29
C SER A 732 -7.86 10.37 -12.22
N ASP A 733 -7.13 9.95 -13.26
CA ASP A 733 -5.66 10.12 -13.35
C ASP A 733 -5.25 11.48 -13.88
N LEU A 734 -6.20 12.25 -14.42
CA LEU A 734 -5.95 13.51 -15.12
C LEU A 734 -6.47 14.70 -14.30
N LEU A 735 -5.77 15.83 -14.42
CA LEU A 735 -6.17 17.08 -13.74
C LEU A 735 -7.26 17.87 -14.49
N ILE A 736 -7.75 17.34 -15.62
CA ILE A 736 -8.75 17.96 -16.46
C ILE A 736 -10.00 17.09 -16.51
N SER A 737 -11.17 17.70 -16.62
CA SER A 737 -12.42 16.98 -16.82
C SER A 737 -12.52 16.49 -18.27
N ILE A 738 -12.26 15.22 -18.48
CA ILE A 738 -12.31 14.52 -19.76
C ILE A 738 -13.00 13.17 -19.54
N SER A 739 -13.80 12.74 -20.49
CA SER A 739 -14.45 11.42 -20.42
C SER A 739 -13.51 10.28 -20.79
N GLN A 740 -13.83 9.05 -20.37
CA GLN A 740 -13.07 7.87 -20.78
C GLN A 740 -13.11 7.66 -22.33
N GLU A 741 -14.24 7.99 -22.96
CA GLU A 741 -14.39 7.88 -24.42
C GLU A 741 -13.44 8.83 -25.15
N GLU A 742 -13.26 10.05 -24.64
CA GLU A 742 -12.30 11.01 -25.19
C GLU A 742 -10.86 10.57 -24.95
N ILE A 743 -10.53 10.01 -23.77
CA ILE A 743 -9.21 9.44 -23.48
C ILE A 743 -8.92 8.27 -24.42
N ASP A 744 -9.87 7.33 -24.55
CA ASP A 744 -9.71 6.15 -25.40
C ASP A 744 -9.65 6.53 -26.89
N ALA A 745 -10.41 7.53 -27.33
CA ALA A 745 -10.35 8.07 -28.70
C ALA A 745 -8.97 8.71 -28.96
N PHE A 746 -8.46 9.51 -28.03
CA PHE A 746 -7.14 10.12 -28.13
C PHE A 746 -6.01 9.08 -28.12
N ALA A 747 -6.11 8.05 -27.26
CA ALA A 747 -5.18 6.93 -27.23
C ALA A 747 -5.23 6.13 -28.54
N ALA A 748 -6.44 5.84 -29.07
CA ALA A 748 -6.62 5.15 -30.34
C ALA A 748 -6.08 5.99 -31.54
N GLU A 749 -6.23 7.31 -31.48
CA GLU A 749 -5.68 8.23 -32.48
C GLU A 749 -4.15 8.22 -32.42
N LEU A 750 -3.56 8.23 -31.23
CA LEU A 750 -2.12 8.07 -31.02
C LEU A 750 -1.63 6.68 -31.49
N ASP A 751 -2.33 5.60 -31.13
CA ASP A 751 -1.98 4.24 -31.54
C ASP A 751 -2.15 4.03 -33.04
N ALA A 752 -3.19 4.59 -33.66
CA ALA A 752 -3.37 4.60 -35.10
C ALA A 752 -2.27 5.41 -35.80
N GLU A 753 -1.90 6.56 -35.23
CA GLU A 753 -0.74 7.33 -35.70
C GLU A 753 0.59 6.59 -35.49
N TRP A 754 0.73 5.81 -34.41
CA TRP A 754 1.91 4.97 -34.15
C TRP A 754 1.93 3.72 -35.01
N SER A 755 0.79 3.06 -35.21
CA SER A 755 0.67 1.88 -36.08
C SER A 755 0.80 2.21 -37.54
N ALA A 756 0.49 3.46 -37.91
CA ALA A 756 0.68 4.00 -39.27
C ALA A 756 2.11 4.53 -39.52
N ARG A 757 2.93 4.61 -38.52
CA ARG A 757 4.36 5.00 -38.55
C ARG A 757 5.27 3.78 -38.50
#